data_df2d01c9a1a91b7b90f1fa79e5a76d19
#
_entry.id   df2d01c9a1a91b7b90f1fa79e5a76d19
#
_cell.length_a   1.000
_cell.length_b   1.000
_cell.length_c   1.000
_cell.angle_alpha   90.00
_cell.angle_beta   90.00
_cell.angle_gamma   90.00
#
_symmetry.space_group_name_H-M   'P 1'
#
loop_
_entity.id
_entity.type
_entity.pdbx_description
1 polymer ?
#
loop_
_entity_poly.entity_id
_entity_poly.type
_entity_poly.pdbx_seq_one_letter_code
_entity_poly.pdbx_strand_id
1 'polypeptide(L)'
;MRSFYARWGSAEPTRLERADRSFAEAIAWPPGTGLPGDTPLGQRVYAEHCAVCHGPNGRGNGPASPSLHPRPRDFSGGVFKVKSTPESAPPTLDDVRRTIKQGMPGSSMPAWADILSIAEIDAVAERVRELGPHAAWSVAPAAPPVGTTVWAAAPAARGQQLYNDLGCPACHGEHGRGDGGSAKDLKDVWNQHDPPRDLTAPWTFRGGNSPDALYTRIAHGMSGTPMPGYGEVAEPADIAAVVTYVGSIARPPVWEPGGVLSGPGQSPDPRQRGEYLVRAGMCGLCHTPVDGAGIYLADAHYLAGGMKIEAGAHGILFSRNLTPDAETGLGRWSVEQIATAIRSGHTPERRLNYWGMPWMVLGALSDDDARAIATYLQTLPAVRNQVPLPLHYGFVETVARKLTYGWPVLMPERLSYYAGNYGYEEPVWWPRDRSQQILIWVQYLVIGVGLVAWLIGPQRRVVRDGPRRGVAFILTVLAFVLAGVAVVIYRYPTIDRLPTGVVVNAFSAAIPPVKTDGLPPQQAVLLERGRYLYNIGSCAYCHGGDGAGGGKVNWSVFGTTWARNLTPYPSGLAGWSDAAVLRAMISGVARDGRALHWQAMIWDHLSNYSVEDQHALLAYLRALPPVERALPAAMPAGPNDCAGDTFWIGTTNFETGCR
;
A
#
# COMPACT_ATOMS: atom_id res chain seq x y z
N MET A 1 -32.25 -5.92 13.31
CA MET A 1 -31.16 -6.20 12.35
C MET A 1 -31.66 -6.77 11.01
N ARG A 2 -32.31 -7.93 10.96
CA ARG A 2 -32.85 -8.47 9.68
C ARG A 2 -33.71 -7.50 8.87
N SER A 3 -34.48 -6.62 9.52
CA SER A 3 -35.34 -5.65 8.84
C SER A 3 -34.58 -4.47 8.20
N PHE A 4 -33.36 -4.17 8.66
CA PHE A 4 -32.53 -3.09 8.12
C PHE A 4 -31.89 -3.49 6.78
N TYR A 5 -31.42 -4.74 6.66
CA TYR A 5 -30.83 -5.27 5.44
C TYR A 5 -31.87 -5.55 4.34
N ALA A 6 -33.07 -6.02 4.72
CA ALA A 6 -34.15 -6.24 3.77
C ALA A 6 -34.63 -4.95 3.06
N ARG A 7 -34.41 -3.81 3.67
CA ARG A 7 -34.81 -2.49 3.13
C ARG A 7 -33.82 -1.92 2.11
N TRP A 8 -32.57 -2.45 2.06
CA TRP A 8 -31.47 -1.91 1.25
C TRP A 8 -30.91 -2.87 0.21
N GLY A 9 -31.57 -4.00 0.00
CA GLY A 9 -31.32 -4.87 -1.16
C GLY A 9 -29.92 -5.49 -1.24
N SER A 10 -29.24 -5.75 -0.13
CA SER A 10 -28.01 -6.53 -0.13
C SER A 10 -28.33 -8.02 -0.22
N ALA A 11 -27.77 -8.68 -1.23
CA ALA A 11 -27.84 -10.13 -1.39
C ALA A 11 -27.28 -10.85 -0.15
N GLU A 12 -27.86 -12.00 0.13
CA GLU A 12 -27.68 -12.85 1.31
C GLU A 12 -26.30 -12.86 1.97
N PRO A 13 -26.23 -12.61 3.29
CA PRO A 13 -24.99 -12.67 4.09
C PRO A 13 -24.33 -14.05 4.12
N THR A 14 -25.06 -15.10 3.80
CA THR A 14 -24.70 -16.50 4.07
C THR A 14 -23.57 -17.08 3.23
N ARG A 15 -23.26 -16.51 2.06
CA ARG A 15 -22.18 -16.99 1.19
C ARG A 15 -20.85 -16.33 1.51
N LEU A 16 -20.91 -15.08 1.95
CA LEU A 16 -19.77 -14.26 2.39
C LEU A 16 -19.13 -14.80 3.68
N GLU A 17 -19.97 -15.12 4.68
CA GLU A 17 -19.54 -15.63 5.98
C GLU A 17 -18.82 -16.99 5.91
N ARG A 18 -19.15 -17.85 4.94
CA ARG A 18 -18.51 -19.15 4.76
C ARG A 18 -17.19 -19.09 4.01
N ALA A 19 -17.05 -18.17 3.06
CA ALA A 19 -15.79 -17.96 2.34
C ALA A 19 -14.73 -17.34 3.26
N ASP A 20 -15.10 -16.37 4.08
CA ASP A 20 -14.19 -15.73 5.05
C ASP A 20 -13.62 -16.69 6.07
N ARG A 21 -14.45 -17.61 6.60
CA ARG A 21 -13.99 -18.62 7.57
C ARG A 21 -13.02 -19.62 6.95
N SER A 22 -13.37 -20.16 5.79
CA SER A 22 -12.50 -21.15 5.12
C SER A 22 -11.16 -20.55 4.71
N PHE A 23 -11.12 -19.25 4.42
CA PHE A 23 -9.90 -18.54 4.06
C PHE A 23 -9.08 -18.13 5.30
N ALA A 24 -9.72 -17.63 6.34
CA ALA A 24 -9.07 -17.34 7.62
C ALA A 24 -8.58 -18.61 8.33
N GLU A 25 -9.31 -19.73 8.18
CA GLU A 25 -8.89 -21.04 8.66
C GLU A 25 -7.79 -21.67 7.79
N ALA A 26 -7.79 -21.40 6.48
CA ALA A 26 -6.74 -21.86 5.56
C ALA A 26 -5.44 -21.05 5.66
N ILE A 27 -5.54 -19.81 6.14
CA ILE A 27 -4.40 -18.93 6.43
C ILE A 27 -4.52 -18.49 7.87
N ALA A 28 -4.27 -19.44 8.79
CA ALA A 28 -4.14 -19.12 10.20
C ALA A 28 -3.06 -18.04 10.38
N TRP A 29 -3.48 -16.86 10.81
CA TRP A 29 -2.56 -15.76 11.08
C TRP A 29 -2.55 -15.45 12.60
N PRO A 30 -1.40 -15.38 13.24
CA PRO A 30 -0.05 -15.57 12.68
C PRO A 30 0.19 -16.99 12.15
N PRO A 31 1.04 -17.10 11.08
CA PRO A 31 1.36 -18.37 10.45
C PRO A 31 1.83 -19.41 11.46
N GLY A 32 1.50 -20.66 11.22
CA GLY A 32 1.87 -21.77 12.11
C GLY A 32 0.94 -22.02 13.30
N THR A 33 -0.01 -21.13 13.60
CA THR A 33 -1.03 -21.41 14.62
C THR A 33 -2.17 -22.22 13.99
N GLY A 34 -2.23 -23.49 14.32
CA GLY A 34 -3.30 -24.40 13.89
C GLY A 34 -2.89 -25.54 12.96
N LEU A 35 -1.65 -25.58 12.50
CA LEU A 35 -1.16 -26.78 11.81
C LEU A 35 -0.87 -27.89 12.82
N PRO A 36 -1.26 -29.16 12.55
CA PRO A 36 -0.90 -30.29 13.39
C PRO A 36 0.61 -30.36 13.61
N GLY A 37 1.04 -30.77 14.80
CA GLY A 37 2.46 -30.83 15.16
C GLY A 37 3.30 -31.79 14.31
N ASP A 38 2.68 -32.73 13.62
CA ASP A 38 3.24 -33.69 12.69
C ASP A 38 3.25 -33.21 11.22
N THR A 39 2.84 -31.96 10.96
CA THR A 39 2.86 -31.41 9.60
C THR A 39 4.29 -31.41 9.05
N PRO A 40 4.52 -31.96 7.82
CA PRO A 40 5.83 -31.97 7.19
C PRO A 40 6.48 -30.59 7.13
N LEU A 41 7.79 -30.51 7.34
CA LEU A 41 8.56 -29.26 7.42
C LEU A 41 8.28 -28.34 6.22
N GLY A 42 8.31 -28.88 4.99
CA GLY A 42 8.07 -28.09 3.78
C GLY A 42 6.67 -27.49 3.70
N GLN A 43 5.64 -28.22 4.18
CA GLN A 43 4.28 -27.70 4.23
C GLN A 43 4.14 -26.60 5.28
N ARG A 44 4.78 -26.76 6.44
CA ARG A 44 4.78 -25.75 7.50
C ARG A 44 5.45 -24.45 7.05
N VAL A 45 6.68 -24.55 6.53
CA VAL A 45 7.42 -23.39 6.01
C VAL A 45 6.65 -22.70 4.88
N TYR A 46 6.03 -23.49 3.99
CA TYR A 46 5.23 -22.95 2.89
C TYR A 46 4.00 -22.17 3.41
N ALA A 47 3.27 -22.73 4.35
CA ALA A 47 2.11 -22.08 4.95
C ALA A 47 2.49 -20.77 5.68
N GLU A 48 3.62 -20.80 6.38
CA GLU A 48 4.09 -19.67 7.18
C GLU A 48 4.61 -18.50 6.34
N HIS A 49 5.31 -18.78 5.24
CA HIS A 49 6.09 -17.78 4.54
C HIS A 49 5.70 -17.57 3.07
N CYS A 50 5.06 -18.53 2.44
CA CYS A 50 4.83 -18.51 0.99
C CYS A 50 3.36 -18.32 0.60
N ALA A 51 2.43 -18.91 1.39
CA ALA A 51 1.02 -18.98 1.03
C ALA A 51 0.33 -17.61 0.95
N VAL A 52 0.79 -16.61 1.70
CA VAL A 52 0.23 -15.24 1.66
C VAL A 52 0.29 -14.62 0.26
N CYS A 53 1.32 -14.98 -0.53
CA CYS A 53 1.49 -14.54 -1.91
C CYS A 53 1.07 -15.63 -2.90
N HIS A 54 1.56 -16.86 -2.71
CA HIS A 54 1.40 -17.95 -3.69
C HIS A 54 0.12 -18.76 -3.52
N GLY A 55 -0.66 -18.51 -2.48
CA GLY A 55 -1.86 -19.28 -2.13
C GLY A 55 -1.56 -20.65 -1.53
N PRO A 56 -2.48 -21.29 -0.81
CA PRO A 56 -2.25 -22.57 -0.13
C PRO A 56 -1.94 -23.72 -1.10
N ASN A 57 -2.42 -23.62 -2.32
CA ASN A 57 -2.26 -24.61 -3.38
C ASN A 57 -1.27 -24.18 -4.49
N GLY A 58 -0.48 -23.14 -4.26
CA GLY A 58 0.55 -22.69 -5.19
C GLY A 58 0.07 -22.04 -6.48
N ARG A 59 -1.19 -21.57 -6.54
CA ARG A 59 -1.79 -21.00 -7.76
C ARG A 59 -1.52 -19.50 -7.96
N GLY A 60 -0.64 -18.90 -7.16
CA GLY A 60 -0.33 -17.47 -7.24
C GLY A 60 -1.49 -16.57 -6.80
N ASN A 61 -2.47 -17.11 -6.11
CA ASN A 61 -3.71 -16.46 -5.69
C ASN A 61 -3.81 -16.26 -4.18
N GLY A 62 -2.69 -16.07 -3.52
CA GLY A 62 -2.70 -15.69 -2.11
C GLY A 62 -3.38 -14.33 -1.88
N PRO A 63 -3.78 -14.00 -0.63
CA PRO A 63 -4.56 -12.79 -0.33
C PRO A 63 -3.85 -11.49 -0.72
N ALA A 64 -2.52 -11.45 -0.64
CA ALA A 64 -1.75 -10.30 -1.06
C ALA A 64 -1.56 -10.20 -2.59
N SER A 65 -1.77 -11.30 -3.33
CA SER A 65 -1.42 -11.38 -4.75
C SER A 65 -2.08 -10.32 -5.65
N PRO A 66 -3.35 -9.88 -5.44
CA PRO A 66 -3.97 -8.90 -6.30
C PRO A 66 -3.27 -7.54 -6.33
N SER A 67 -2.58 -7.17 -5.26
CA SER A 67 -1.85 -5.89 -5.15
C SER A 67 -0.39 -5.99 -5.61
N LEU A 68 0.13 -7.20 -5.85
CA LEU A 68 1.54 -7.41 -6.21
C LEU A 68 1.76 -7.29 -7.72
N HIS A 69 2.81 -6.54 -8.11
CA HIS A 69 3.27 -6.43 -9.49
C HIS A 69 4.79 -6.63 -9.57
N PRO A 70 5.24 -7.73 -10.18
CA PRO A 70 4.46 -8.77 -10.85
C PRO A 70 3.66 -9.66 -9.90
N ARG A 71 2.62 -10.29 -10.43
CA ARG A 71 1.85 -11.30 -9.69
C ARG A 71 2.73 -12.48 -9.28
N PRO A 72 2.47 -13.09 -8.12
CA PRO A 72 3.14 -14.35 -7.73
C PRO A 72 2.92 -15.44 -8.75
N ARG A 73 3.93 -16.29 -8.90
CA ARG A 73 3.88 -17.41 -9.85
C ARG A 73 2.86 -18.46 -9.43
N ASP A 74 2.10 -18.93 -10.41
CA ASP A 74 1.32 -20.16 -10.31
C ASP A 74 2.25 -21.37 -10.54
N PHE A 75 2.44 -22.21 -9.54
CA PHE A 75 3.27 -23.42 -9.61
C PHE A 75 2.54 -24.58 -10.24
N SER A 76 1.20 -24.60 -10.24
CA SER A 76 0.39 -25.74 -10.69
C SER A 76 0.59 -26.07 -12.18
N GLY A 77 0.98 -25.08 -12.97
CA GLY A 77 1.30 -25.26 -14.39
C GLY A 77 2.75 -25.69 -14.67
N GLY A 78 3.62 -25.71 -13.67
CA GLY A 78 5.04 -26.07 -13.85
C GLY A 78 5.86 -25.05 -14.65
N VAL A 79 5.33 -23.84 -14.89
CA VAL A 79 5.99 -22.80 -15.69
C VAL A 79 6.77 -21.84 -14.80
N PHE A 80 8.08 -21.77 -14.97
CA PHE A 80 8.98 -20.92 -14.17
C PHE A 80 9.81 -20.01 -15.09
N LYS A 81 9.78 -18.69 -14.83
CA LYS A 81 10.48 -17.68 -15.64
C LYS A 81 12.01 -17.78 -15.55
N VAL A 82 12.54 -18.14 -14.38
CA VAL A 82 13.99 -18.18 -14.10
C VAL A 82 14.41 -19.59 -13.78
N LYS A 83 15.12 -20.21 -14.71
CA LYS A 83 15.60 -21.58 -14.62
C LYS A 83 16.83 -21.78 -15.49
N SER A 84 17.57 -22.85 -15.25
CA SER A 84 18.78 -23.23 -16.00
C SER A 84 18.51 -24.26 -17.08
N THR A 85 17.27 -24.62 -17.31
CA THR A 85 16.84 -25.62 -18.28
C THR A 85 16.22 -24.96 -19.52
N PRO A 86 16.19 -25.62 -20.69
CA PRO A 86 15.52 -25.11 -21.89
C PRO A 86 14.05 -24.73 -21.63
N GLU A 87 13.48 -23.90 -22.51
CA GLU A 87 12.15 -23.35 -22.34
C GLU A 87 11.06 -24.39 -22.09
N SER A 88 11.11 -25.51 -22.84
CA SER A 88 10.14 -26.62 -22.74
C SER A 88 10.32 -27.52 -21.52
N ALA A 89 11.45 -27.44 -20.83
CA ALA A 89 11.77 -28.30 -19.69
C ALA A 89 11.36 -27.64 -18.36
N PRO A 90 11.02 -28.41 -17.31
CA PRO A 90 10.78 -27.86 -15.97
C PRO A 90 12.09 -27.33 -15.38
N PRO A 91 12.02 -26.48 -14.31
CA PRO A 91 13.21 -26.06 -13.59
C PRO A 91 13.85 -27.26 -12.87
N THR A 92 15.14 -27.16 -12.57
CA THR A 92 15.77 -28.05 -11.60
C THR A 92 15.37 -27.68 -10.18
N LEU A 93 15.51 -28.60 -9.24
CA LEU A 93 15.28 -28.29 -7.83
C LEU A 93 16.26 -27.21 -7.32
N ASP A 94 17.47 -27.18 -7.86
CA ASP A 94 18.47 -26.15 -7.54
C ASP A 94 18.09 -24.77 -8.08
N ASP A 95 17.35 -24.66 -9.18
CA ASP A 95 16.78 -23.40 -9.64
C ASP A 95 15.77 -22.85 -8.64
N VAL A 96 14.92 -23.73 -8.10
CA VAL A 96 13.94 -23.34 -7.07
C VAL A 96 14.64 -22.95 -5.78
N ARG A 97 15.60 -23.75 -5.31
CA ARG A 97 16.43 -23.42 -4.12
C ARG A 97 17.13 -22.08 -4.26
N ARG A 98 17.76 -21.85 -5.42
CA ARG A 98 18.44 -20.60 -5.73
C ARG A 98 17.48 -19.42 -5.68
N THR A 99 16.29 -19.55 -6.28
CA THR A 99 15.26 -18.52 -6.27
C THR A 99 14.77 -18.22 -4.86
N ILE A 100 14.55 -19.23 -4.02
CA ILE A 100 14.18 -19.05 -2.62
C ILE A 100 15.31 -18.35 -1.85
N LYS A 101 16.54 -18.80 -2.00
CA LYS A 101 17.71 -18.21 -1.31
C LYS A 101 17.93 -16.75 -1.67
N GLN A 102 17.87 -16.40 -2.95
CA GLN A 102 18.27 -15.08 -3.47
C GLN A 102 17.09 -14.12 -3.62
N GLY A 103 15.84 -14.62 -3.62
CA GLY A 103 14.67 -13.83 -3.98
C GLY A 103 14.67 -13.41 -5.44
N MET A 104 13.81 -12.44 -5.76
CA MET A 104 13.68 -11.88 -7.10
C MET A 104 13.71 -10.35 -7.05
N PRO A 105 14.85 -9.71 -7.37
CA PRO A 105 14.96 -8.25 -7.41
C PRO A 105 13.85 -7.60 -8.24
N GLY A 106 13.34 -6.46 -7.80
CA GLY A 106 12.22 -5.78 -8.46
C GLY A 106 10.88 -6.53 -8.40
N SER A 107 10.71 -7.38 -7.38
CA SER A 107 9.45 -8.02 -7.03
C SER A 107 9.33 -8.16 -5.51
N SER A 108 8.16 -8.57 -5.02
CA SER A 108 7.92 -8.86 -3.59
C SER A 108 8.47 -10.21 -3.13
N MET A 109 9.11 -11.00 -3.99
CA MET A 109 9.73 -12.27 -3.58
C MET A 109 11.06 -12.00 -2.87
N PRO A 110 11.13 -12.11 -1.52
CA PRO A 110 12.34 -11.78 -0.78
C PRO A 110 13.39 -12.89 -0.88
N ALA A 111 14.62 -12.54 -0.55
CA ALA A 111 15.65 -13.53 -0.25
C ALA A 111 15.38 -14.14 1.14
N TRP A 112 15.50 -15.47 1.24
CA TRP A 112 15.24 -16.21 2.46
C TRP A 112 16.49 -16.81 3.11
N ALA A 113 17.67 -16.65 2.48
CA ALA A 113 18.90 -17.28 2.93
C ALA A 113 19.38 -16.85 4.34
N ASP A 114 18.98 -15.67 4.79
CA ASP A 114 19.30 -15.13 6.12
C ASP A 114 18.21 -15.40 7.18
N ILE A 115 17.11 -16.05 6.79
CA ILE A 115 15.96 -16.35 7.66
C ILE A 115 15.77 -17.87 7.79
N LEU A 116 15.70 -18.57 6.67
CA LEU A 116 15.46 -20.01 6.66
C LEU A 116 16.78 -20.78 6.67
N SER A 117 16.83 -21.84 7.44
CA SER A 117 17.90 -22.81 7.41
C SER A 117 17.96 -23.54 6.05
N ILE A 118 19.10 -24.15 5.75
CA ILE A 118 19.27 -24.96 4.53
C ILE A 118 18.21 -26.08 4.46
N ALA A 119 17.94 -26.73 5.59
CA ALA A 119 16.93 -27.79 5.67
C ALA A 119 15.50 -27.29 5.37
N GLU A 120 15.15 -26.10 5.84
CA GLU A 120 13.85 -25.48 5.55
C GLU A 120 13.75 -25.06 4.08
N ILE A 121 14.82 -24.51 3.50
CA ILE A 121 14.88 -24.18 2.08
C ILE A 121 14.73 -25.44 1.21
N ASP A 122 15.42 -26.50 1.56
CA ASP A 122 15.31 -27.78 0.85
C ASP A 122 13.90 -28.36 0.94
N ALA A 123 13.34 -28.38 2.14
CA ALA A 123 11.99 -28.90 2.38
C ALA A 123 10.91 -28.10 1.64
N VAL A 124 11.00 -26.76 1.65
CA VAL A 124 10.02 -25.93 0.95
C VAL A 124 10.20 -25.94 -0.56
N ALA A 125 11.41 -26.12 -1.07
CA ALA A 125 11.65 -26.33 -2.50
C ALA A 125 11.00 -27.63 -3.00
N GLU A 126 11.10 -28.72 -2.23
CA GLU A 126 10.37 -29.97 -2.50
C GLU A 126 8.86 -29.74 -2.46
N ARG A 127 8.36 -28.97 -1.48
CA ARG A 127 6.93 -28.62 -1.43
C ARG A 127 6.47 -27.86 -2.67
N VAL A 128 7.25 -26.92 -3.19
CA VAL A 128 6.95 -26.21 -4.44
C VAL A 128 6.89 -27.20 -5.62
N ARG A 129 7.80 -28.18 -5.66
CA ARG A 129 7.79 -29.25 -6.66
C ARG A 129 6.51 -30.09 -6.59
N GLU A 130 6.05 -30.44 -5.38
CA GLU A 130 4.81 -31.18 -5.15
C GLU A 130 3.55 -30.44 -5.61
N LEU A 131 3.56 -29.12 -5.58
CA LEU A 131 2.45 -28.28 -6.03
C LEU A 131 2.33 -28.20 -7.56
N GLY A 132 3.39 -28.56 -8.28
CA GLY A 132 3.43 -28.60 -9.73
C GLY A 132 3.05 -29.98 -10.31
N PRO A 133 3.03 -30.12 -11.64
CA PRO A 133 2.74 -31.38 -12.30
C PRO A 133 3.90 -32.38 -12.08
N HIS A 134 3.68 -33.36 -11.23
CA HIS A 134 4.70 -34.35 -10.79
C HIS A 134 5.49 -35.04 -11.92
N ALA A 135 4.87 -35.27 -13.06
CA ALA A 135 5.52 -35.95 -14.19
C ALA A 135 6.60 -35.11 -14.92
N ALA A 136 6.59 -33.78 -14.69
CA ALA A 136 7.44 -32.87 -15.45
C ALA A 136 8.80 -32.57 -14.79
N TRP A 137 8.98 -32.92 -13.51
CA TRP A 137 10.20 -32.60 -12.75
C TRP A 137 11.30 -33.68 -12.85
N SER A 138 11.31 -34.49 -13.91
CA SER A 138 12.44 -35.34 -14.19
C SER A 138 13.64 -34.49 -14.59
N VAL A 139 14.77 -34.77 -13.97
CA VAL A 139 16.01 -34.01 -14.03
C VAL A 139 16.46 -33.82 -15.48
N ALA A 140 16.15 -32.70 -16.09
CA ALA A 140 16.87 -32.24 -17.25
C ALA A 140 18.22 -31.68 -16.77
N PRO A 141 19.36 -32.12 -17.31
CA PRO A 141 20.65 -31.55 -16.95
C PRO A 141 20.64 -30.04 -17.25
N ALA A 142 21.17 -29.26 -16.33
CA ALA A 142 21.41 -27.83 -16.55
C ALA A 142 22.27 -27.66 -17.81
N ALA A 143 21.98 -26.64 -18.61
CA ALA A 143 22.89 -26.24 -19.67
C ALA A 143 24.29 -26.00 -19.05
N PRO A 144 25.35 -26.47 -19.66
CA PRO A 144 26.68 -26.28 -19.13
C PRO A 144 26.96 -24.77 -18.99
N PRO A 145 27.58 -24.34 -17.89
CA PRO A 145 28.00 -22.94 -17.76
C PRO A 145 28.96 -22.65 -18.94
N VAL A 146 28.75 -21.47 -19.54
CA VAL A 146 29.68 -20.98 -20.56
C VAL A 146 31.04 -20.79 -19.89
N GLY A 147 32.06 -21.48 -20.38
CA GLY A 147 33.40 -21.38 -19.79
C GLY A 147 33.89 -19.93 -19.79
N THR A 148 34.63 -19.52 -18.74
CA THR A 148 35.22 -18.19 -18.58
C THR A 148 36.01 -17.68 -19.78
N THR A 149 36.51 -18.57 -20.62
CA THR A 149 37.21 -18.27 -21.86
C THR A 149 36.32 -17.63 -22.94
N VAL A 150 35.03 -17.92 -22.95
CA VAL A 150 34.07 -17.31 -23.91
C VAL A 150 33.82 -15.82 -23.56
N TRP A 151 33.80 -15.51 -22.29
CA TRP A 151 33.60 -14.10 -21.82
C TRP A 151 34.78 -13.19 -22.19
N ALA A 152 36.02 -13.69 -22.05
CA ALA A 152 37.22 -12.91 -22.32
C ALA A 152 37.40 -12.56 -23.81
N ALA A 153 36.75 -13.26 -24.72
CA ALA A 153 36.87 -13.10 -26.18
C ALA A 153 35.68 -12.36 -26.84
N ALA A 154 34.66 -11.98 -26.09
CA ALA A 154 33.39 -11.42 -26.63
C ALA A 154 33.40 -9.88 -26.69
N PRO A 155 33.56 -9.23 -27.86
CA PRO A 155 33.57 -7.78 -27.96
C PRO A 155 32.16 -7.20 -27.88
N ALA A 156 31.97 -6.12 -27.09
CA ALA A 156 30.68 -5.45 -26.93
C ALA A 156 30.11 -4.91 -28.28
N ALA A 157 30.98 -4.47 -29.20
CA ALA A 157 30.57 -4.02 -30.52
C ALA A 157 29.90 -5.12 -31.35
N ARG A 158 30.40 -6.38 -31.30
CA ARG A 158 29.74 -7.54 -31.91
C ARG A 158 28.40 -7.80 -31.23
N GLY A 159 28.35 -7.68 -29.89
CA GLY A 159 27.13 -7.83 -29.13
C GLY A 159 26.05 -6.81 -29.49
N GLN A 160 26.44 -5.55 -29.74
CA GLN A 160 25.52 -4.50 -30.21
C GLN A 160 24.93 -4.83 -31.59
N GLN A 161 25.77 -5.30 -32.50
CA GLN A 161 25.30 -5.72 -33.83
C GLN A 161 24.29 -6.87 -33.68
N LEU A 162 24.62 -7.90 -32.91
CA LEU A 162 23.73 -9.05 -32.68
C LEU A 162 22.45 -8.67 -31.95
N TYR A 163 22.50 -7.72 -31.02
CA TYR A 163 21.31 -7.17 -30.35
C TYR A 163 20.31 -6.66 -31.38
N ASN A 164 20.79 -5.96 -32.42
CA ASN A 164 19.94 -5.46 -33.50
C ASN A 164 19.49 -6.60 -34.43
N ASP A 165 20.42 -7.46 -34.87
CA ASP A 165 20.16 -8.52 -35.84
C ASP A 165 19.16 -9.57 -35.30
N LEU A 166 19.22 -9.87 -33.99
CA LEU A 166 18.31 -10.78 -33.31
C LEU A 166 16.96 -10.15 -32.90
N GLY A 167 16.74 -8.87 -33.22
CA GLY A 167 15.46 -8.18 -33.01
C GLY A 167 15.19 -7.76 -31.56
N CYS A 168 16.19 -7.76 -30.67
CA CYS A 168 16.02 -7.35 -29.27
C CYS A 168 15.42 -5.94 -29.08
N PRO A 169 15.73 -4.93 -29.96
CA PRO A 169 15.18 -3.57 -29.86
C PRO A 169 13.66 -3.52 -29.95
N ALA A 170 13.00 -4.45 -30.63
CA ALA A 170 11.54 -4.47 -30.77
C ALA A 170 10.82 -4.44 -29.41
N CYS A 171 11.38 -5.10 -28.40
CA CYS A 171 10.88 -5.14 -27.03
C CYS A 171 11.71 -4.24 -26.11
N HIS A 172 13.06 -4.39 -26.11
CA HIS A 172 13.93 -3.71 -25.16
C HIS A 172 14.32 -2.27 -25.57
N GLY A 173 13.95 -1.82 -26.77
CA GLY A 173 14.31 -0.50 -27.29
C GLY A 173 15.75 -0.43 -27.84
N GLU A 174 16.04 0.59 -28.64
CA GLU A 174 17.36 0.79 -29.27
C GLU A 174 18.50 0.93 -28.25
N HIS A 175 18.17 1.47 -27.07
CA HIS A 175 19.13 1.72 -25.98
C HIS A 175 18.95 0.77 -24.79
N GLY A 176 18.16 -0.29 -24.95
CA GLY A 176 17.93 -1.28 -23.91
C GLY A 176 17.07 -0.82 -22.73
N ARG A 177 16.28 0.26 -22.88
CA ARG A 177 15.50 0.87 -21.79
C ARG A 177 14.15 0.20 -21.52
N GLY A 178 13.82 -0.88 -22.25
CA GLY A 178 12.52 -1.53 -22.14
C GLY A 178 11.38 -0.76 -22.81
N ASP A 179 11.70 0.16 -23.69
CA ASP A 179 10.82 1.11 -24.37
C ASP A 179 10.61 0.78 -25.86
N GLY A 180 10.86 -0.45 -26.26
CA GLY A 180 10.63 -0.90 -27.64
C GLY A 180 9.16 -0.81 -28.05
N GLY A 181 8.91 -0.74 -29.34
CA GLY A 181 7.57 -0.53 -29.89
C GLY A 181 6.53 -1.56 -29.43
N SER A 182 6.95 -2.79 -29.16
CA SER A 182 6.08 -3.87 -28.66
C SER A 182 5.89 -3.89 -27.14
N ALA A 183 6.70 -3.14 -26.39
CA ALA A 183 6.79 -3.24 -24.93
C ALA A 183 5.44 -3.08 -24.20
N LYS A 184 4.59 -2.18 -24.68
CA LYS A 184 3.30 -1.82 -24.08
C LYS A 184 2.23 -2.91 -24.19
N ASP A 185 2.37 -3.83 -25.15
CA ASP A 185 1.35 -4.82 -25.48
C ASP A 185 1.74 -6.24 -25.02
N LEU A 186 2.93 -6.41 -24.43
CA LEU A 186 3.45 -7.71 -24.03
C LEU A 186 2.70 -8.24 -22.80
N LYS A 187 2.30 -9.50 -22.89
CA LYS A 187 1.63 -10.24 -21.82
C LYS A 187 2.25 -11.59 -21.64
N ASP A 188 2.25 -12.08 -20.42
CA ASP A 188 2.65 -13.44 -20.07
C ASP A 188 1.51 -14.45 -20.33
N VAL A 189 1.79 -15.73 -20.15
CA VAL A 189 0.81 -16.83 -20.38
C VAL A 189 -0.40 -16.77 -19.44
N TRP A 190 -0.35 -15.97 -18.38
CA TRP A 190 -1.49 -15.70 -17.50
C TRP A 190 -2.25 -14.42 -17.89
N ASN A 191 -1.97 -13.86 -19.08
CA ASN A 191 -2.57 -12.62 -19.60
C ASN A 191 -2.26 -11.39 -18.74
N GLN A 192 -1.18 -11.43 -17.93
CA GLN A 192 -0.71 -10.29 -17.17
C GLN A 192 0.28 -9.47 -18.01
N HIS A 193 0.21 -8.13 -17.88
CA HIS A 193 1.17 -7.26 -18.54
C HIS A 193 2.60 -7.57 -18.04
N ASP A 194 3.51 -7.88 -18.96
CA ASP A 194 4.88 -8.29 -18.67
C ASP A 194 5.89 -7.45 -19.48
N PRO A 195 6.12 -6.19 -19.07
CA PRO A 195 6.98 -5.27 -19.79
C PRO A 195 8.44 -5.75 -19.77
N PRO A 196 9.19 -5.57 -20.86
CA PRO A 196 10.60 -5.92 -20.91
C PRO A 196 11.40 -5.08 -19.91
N ARG A 197 12.45 -5.67 -19.37
CA ARG A 197 13.31 -4.97 -18.41
C ARG A 197 14.13 -3.89 -19.10
N ASP A 198 14.35 -2.78 -18.36
CA ASP A 198 15.38 -1.82 -18.63
C ASP A 198 16.75 -2.49 -18.43
N LEU A 199 17.43 -2.80 -19.53
CA LEU A 199 18.72 -3.47 -19.52
C LEU A 199 19.85 -2.58 -18.99
N THR A 200 19.62 -1.26 -18.91
CA THR A 200 20.57 -0.33 -18.32
C THR A 200 20.54 -0.33 -16.79
N ALA A 201 19.57 -1.03 -16.17
CA ALA A 201 19.33 -1.09 -14.73
C ALA A 201 19.50 -2.53 -14.19
N PRO A 202 20.74 -3.09 -14.18
CA PRO A 202 20.99 -4.50 -13.85
C PRO A 202 20.58 -4.91 -12.43
N TRP A 203 20.49 -3.96 -11.49
CA TRP A 203 20.00 -4.21 -10.13
C TRP A 203 18.52 -4.60 -10.06
N THR A 204 17.77 -4.45 -11.16
CA THR A 204 16.36 -4.85 -11.26
C THR A 204 16.18 -6.24 -11.87
N PHE A 205 17.24 -6.93 -12.27
CA PHE A 205 17.14 -8.20 -13.00
C PHE A 205 16.73 -9.34 -12.08
N ARG A 206 15.55 -9.88 -12.33
CA ARG A 206 15.05 -11.08 -11.67
C ARG A 206 15.93 -12.29 -12.04
N GLY A 207 16.41 -13.01 -11.04
CA GLY A 207 17.33 -14.12 -11.26
C GLY A 207 18.80 -13.71 -11.40
N GLY A 208 19.13 -12.47 -11.02
CA GLY A 208 20.50 -11.98 -10.94
C GLY A 208 21.01 -11.31 -12.23
N ASN A 209 22.11 -10.61 -12.11
CA ASN A 209 22.76 -9.82 -13.16
C ASN A 209 24.17 -10.30 -13.50
N SER A 210 24.57 -11.49 -12.99
CA SER A 210 25.84 -12.08 -13.40
C SER A 210 25.84 -12.44 -14.89
N PRO A 211 27.02 -12.43 -15.57
CA PRO A 211 27.11 -12.85 -16.95
C PRO A 211 26.46 -14.21 -17.22
N ASP A 212 26.69 -15.21 -16.36
CA ASP A 212 26.08 -16.53 -16.51
C ASP A 212 24.56 -16.52 -16.41
N ALA A 213 24.02 -15.72 -15.50
CA ALA A 213 22.57 -15.56 -15.35
C ALA A 213 21.93 -14.87 -16.56
N LEU A 214 22.62 -13.88 -17.15
CA LEU A 214 22.18 -13.23 -18.38
C LEU A 214 22.27 -14.17 -19.58
N TYR A 215 23.39 -14.88 -19.72
CA TYR A 215 23.58 -15.87 -20.77
C TYR A 215 22.45 -16.91 -20.74
N THR A 216 22.20 -17.51 -19.58
CA THR A 216 21.16 -18.54 -19.41
C THR A 216 19.78 -18.02 -19.87
N ARG A 217 19.42 -16.78 -19.52
CA ARG A 217 18.14 -16.19 -19.94
C ARG A 217 18.06 -15.89 -21.43
N ILE A 218 19.16 -15.44 -22.05
CA ILE A 218 19.20 -15.20 -23.49
C ILE A 218 19.19 -16.54 -24.23
N ALA A 219 19.98 -17.53 -23.79
CA ALA A 219 20.05 -18.82 -24.42
C ALA A 219 18.72 -19.60 -24.35
N HIS A 220 18.09 -19.61 -23.17
CA HIS A 220 16.90 -20.45 -22.92
C HIS A 220 15.58 -19.69 -22.91
N GLY A 221 15.62 -18.37 -23.05
CA GLY A 221 14.42 -17.54 -22.91
C GLY A 221 13.91 -17.48 -21.46
N MET A 222 12.71 -16.93 -21.32
CA MET A 222 12.02 -16.84 -20.03
C MET A 222 10.63 -17.47 -20.15
N SER A 223 10.51 -18.74 -19.78
CA SER A 223 9.28 -19.52 -19.96
C SER A 223 8.04 -18.82 -19.43
N GLY A 224 6.99 -18.83 -20.24
CA GLY A 224 5.73 -18.17 -19.94
C GLY A 224 5.76 -16.64 -20.12
N THR A 225 6.81 -16.09 -20.72
CA THR A 225 6.90 -14.68 -21.11
C THR A 225 7.13 -14.57 -22.61
N PRO A 226 6.97 -13.37 -23.21
CA PRO A 226 7.32 -13.14 -24.61
C PRO A 226 8.83 -13.17 -24.93
N MET A 227 9.72 -13.34 -23.94
CA MET A 227 11.17 -13.42 -24.15
C MET A 227 11.57 -14.81 -24.68
N PRO A 228 11.90 -14.97 -25.97
CA PRO A 228 12.27 -16.27 -26.54
C PRO A 228 13.70 -16.68 -26.16
N GLY A 229 14.02 -17.96 -26.32
CA GLY A 229 15.38 -18.47 -26.25
C GLY A 229 16.10 -18.35 -27.59
N TYR A 230 17.38 -17.98 -27.54
CA TYR A 230 18.22 -17.79 -28.74
C TYR A 230 19.29 -18.89 -28.89
N GLY A 231 19.35 -19.86 -27.99
CA GLY A 231 20.37 -20.90 -27.99
C GLY A 231 20.36 -21.86 -29.20
N GLU A 232 19.23 -21.92 -29.92
CA GLU A 232 19.13 -22.73 -31.16
C GLU A 232 19.45 -21.92 -32.43
N VAL A 233 19.47 -20.57 -32.34
CA VAL A 233 19.64 -19.69 -33.51
C VAL A 233 20.91 -18.85 -33.46
N ALA A 234 21.60 -18.80 -32.32
CA ALA A 234 22.86 -18.08 -32.14
C ALA A 234 23.92 -18.96 -31.49
N GLU A 235 25.14 -18.81 -31.94
CA GLU A 235 26.28 -19.55 -31.37
C GLU A 235 26.57 -19.09 -29.94
N PRO A 236 27.12 -19.94 -29.07
CA PRO A 236 27.45 -19.59 -27.68
C PRO A 236 28.31 -18.31 -27.55
N ALA A 237 29.25 -18.12 -28.47
CA ALA A 237 30.09 -16.92 -28.50
C ALA A 237 29.32 -15.65 -28.87
N ASP A 238 28.30 -15.74 -29.73
CA ASP A 238 27.44 -14.62 -30.10
C ASP A 238 26.52 -14.23 -28.94
N ILE A 239 25.94 -15.20 -28.22
CA ILE A 239 25.16 -14.93 -27.01
C ILE A 239 26.06 -14.27 -25.94
N ALA A 240 27.29 -14.74 -25.75
CA ALA A 240 28.24 -14.11 -24.83
C ALA A 240 28.56 -12.65 -25.23
N ALA A 241 28.67 -12.36 -26.53
CA ALA A 241 28.85 -10.99 -27.01
C ALA A 241 27.65 -10.09 -26.70
N VAL A 242 26.41 -10.58 -26.86
CA VAL A 242 25.20 -9.85 -26.45
C VAL A 242 25.20 -9.58 -24.95
N VAL A 243 25.58 -10.54 -24.12
CA VAL A 243 25.70 -10.33 -22.66
C VAL A 243 26.73 -9.27 -22.34
N THR A 244 27.88 -9.28 -23.01
CA THR A 244 28.93 -8.25 -22.86
C THR A 244 28.41 -6.86 -23.24
N TYR A 245 27.64 -6.76 -24.33
CA TYR A 245 26.97 -5.51 -24.71
C TYR A 245 25.99 -5.05 -23.65
N VAL A 246 25.09 -5.91 -23.17
CA VAL A 246 24.15 -5.59 -22.09
C VAL A 246 24.89 -5.10 -20.84
N GLY A 247 26.00 -5.73 -20.48
CA GLY A 247 26.86 -5.25 -19.38
C GLY A 247 27.46 -3.87 -19.64
N SER A 248 27.80 -3.55 -20.91
CA SER A 248 28.42 -2.27 -21.28
C SER A 248 27.46 -1.07 -21.26
N ILE A 249 26.16 -1.30 -21.40
CA ILE A 249 25.14 -0.25 -21.33
C ILE A 249 24.58 -0.05 -19.92
N ALA A 250 25.06 -0.86 -18.96
CA ALA A 250 24.66 -0.74 -17.56
C ALA A 250 25.06 0.60 -16.98
N ARG A 251 24.17 1.26 -16.27
CA ARG A 251 24.42 2.48 -15.53
C ARG A 251 24.54 2.19 -14.03
N PRO A 252 25.21 3.04 -13.24
CA PRO A 252 25.21 2.89 -11.78
C PRO A 252 23.82 3.23 -11.22
N PRO A 253 23.39 2.56 -10.14
CA PRO A 253 22.14 2.90 -9.44
C PRO A 253 22.29 4.25 -8.71
N VAL A 254 21.17 4.91 -8.43
CA VAL A 254 21.13 6.24 -7.81
C VAL A 254 21.84 6.33 -6.46
N TRP A 255 21.98 5.22 -5.73
CA TRP A 255 22.70 5.16 -4.44
C TRP A 255 24.21 4.95 -4.58
N GLU A 256 24.72 4.83 -5.79
CA GLU A 256 26.14 4.73 -6.09
C GLU A 256 26.67 6.01 -6.77
N PRO A 257 27.97 6.29 -6.69
CA PRO A 257 28.56 7.45 -7.37
C PRO A 257 28.27 7.46 -8.87
N GLY A 258 27.80 8.60 -9.39
CA GLY A 258 27.44 8.77 -10.80
C GLY A 258 26.04 8.27 -11.16
N GLY A 259 25.31 7.67 -10.24
CA GLY A 259 23.93 7.23 -10.45
C GLY A 259 22.96 8.40 -10.58
N VAL A 260 21.91 8.20 -11.38
CA VAL A 260 20.84 9.19 -11.62
C VAL A 260 19.50 8.54 -11.31
N LEU A 261 18.64 9.26 -10.63
CA LEU A 261 17.26 8.84 -10.38
C LEU A 261 16.49 8.83 -11.71
N SER A 262 16.06 7.66 -12.16
CA SER A 262 15.48 7.48 -13.51
C SER A 262 14.40 6.39 -13.57
N GLY A 263 13.90 5.99 -12.43
CA GLY A 263 12.82 5.00 -12.34
C GLY A 263 11.49 5.48 -12.98
N PRO A 264 10.47 4.63 -13.00
CA PRO A 264 9.18 4.94 -13.64
C PRO A 264 8.49 6.18 -13.03
N GLY A 265 8.83 6.53 -11.79
CA GLY A 265 8.38 7.77 -11.14
C GLY A 265 8.99 9.05 -11.72
N GLN A 266 10.00 8.96 -12.56
CA GLN A 266 10.65 10.04 -13.30
C GLN A 266 10.40 9.96 -14.80
N SER A 267 9.55 9.05 -15.27
CA SER A 267 9.24 8.91 -16.68
C SER A 267 8.75 10.25 -17.29
N PRO A 268 9.27 10.67 -18.42
CA PRO A 268 8.76 11.84 -19.14
C PRO A 268 7.37 11.59 -19.74
N ASP A 269 7.01 10.33 -19.97
CA ASP A 269 5.67 9.94 -20.40
C ASP A 269 4.70 10.04 -19.20
N PRO A 270 3.73 10.97 -19.22
CA PRO A 270 2.79 11.17 -18.14
C PRO A 270 1.91 9.94 -17.87
N ARG A 271 1.66 9.11 -18.90
CA ARG A 271 0.89 7.89 -18.73
C ARG A 271 1.66 6.85 -17.91
N GLN A 272 2.92 6.57 -18.24
CA GLN A 272 3.76 5.63 -17.51
C GLN A 272 4.03 6.12 -16.08
N ARG A 273 4.33 7.42 -15.95
CA ARG A 273 4.53 8.05 -14.62
C ARG A 273 3.26 7.97 -13.79
N GLY A 274 2.09 8.24 -14.38
CA GLY A 274 0.81 8.17 -13.70
C GLY A 274 0.43 6.74 -13.30
N GLU A 275 0.66 5.75 -14.16
CA GLU A 275 0.46 4.35 -13.82
C GLU A 275 1.29 3.93 -12.61
N TYR A 276 2.56 4.29 -12.60
CA TYR A 276 3.44 4.04 -11.47
C TYR A 276 2.94 4.72 -10.19
N LEU A 277 2.60 6.00 -10.26
CA LEU A 277 2.16 6.78 -9.10
C LEU A 277 0.82 6.31 -8.54
N VAL A 278 -0.10 5.85 -9.37
CA VAL A 278 -1.37 5.24 -8.93
C VAL A 278 -1.11 3.96 -8.11
N ARG A 279 -0.14 3.16 -8.52
CA ARG A 279 0.25 1.94 -7.79
C ARG A 279 1.02 2.28 -6.51
N ALA A 280 2.06 3.12 -6.62
CA ALA A 280 2.90 3.53 -5.50
C ALA A 280 2.13 4.39 -4.47
N GLY A 281 1.20 5.22 -4.94
CA GLY A 281 0.29 6.02 -4.10
C GLY A 281 -0.89 5.22 -3.54
N MET A 282 -0.93 3.90 -3.77
CA MET A 282 -1.91 2.98 -3.21
C MET A 282 -3.37 3.32 -3.52
N CYS A 283 -3.66 3.94 -4.65
CA CYS A 283 -5.04 4.28 -5.03
C CYS A 283 -5.95 3.05 -5.09
N GLY A 284 -5.38 1.90 -5.53
CA GLY A 284 -6.06 0.61 -5.58
C GLY A 284 -6.53 0.09 -4.21
N LEU A 285 -5.85 0.46 -3.12
CA LEU A 285 -6.21 0.06 -1.76
C LEU A 285 -7.65 0.42 -1.40
N CYS A 286 -8.08 1.63 -1.76
CA CYS A 286 -9.43 2.09 -1.49
C CYS A 286 -10.35 1.99 -2.71
N HIS A 287 -9.82 2.19 -3.93
CA HIS A 287 -10.63 2.34 -5.12
C HIS A 287 -10.83 1.04 -5.93
N THR A 288 -10.27 -0.10 -5.49
CA THR A 288 -10.58 -1.41 -6.07
C THR A 288 -11.54 -2.15 -5.13
N PRO A 289 -12.70 -2.62 -5.61
CA PRO A 289 -13.63 -3.34 -4.75
C PRO A 289 -13.03 -4.67 -4.31
N VAL A 290 -13.48 -5.15 -3.18
CA VAL A 290 -13.12 -6.46 -2.65
C VAL A 290 -14.29 -7.44 -2.78
N ASP A 291 -14.00 -8.72 -2.90
CA ASP A 291 -15.00 -9.76 -2.80
C ASP A 291 -15.38 -10.04 -1.34
N GLY A 292 -16.24 -11.02 -1.14
CA GLY A 292 -16.67 -11.40 0.19
C GLY A 292 -15.61 -12.01 1.10
N ALA A 293 -14.45 -12.35 0.56
CA ALA A 293 -13.30 -12.82 1.31
C ALA A 293 -12.30 -11.67 1.58
N GLY A 294 -12.64 -10.43 1.24
CA GLY A 294 -11.75 -9.27 1.39
C GLY A 294 -10.65 -9.20 0.33
N ILE A 295 -10.74 -9.98 -0.74
CA ILE A 295 -9.73 -10.03 -1.80
C ILE A 295 -10.08 -9.02 -2.89
N TYR A 296 -9.09 -8.23 -3.33
CA TYR A 296 -9.29 -7.22 -4.36
C TYR A 296 -9.68 -7.82 -5.72
N LEU A 297 -10.75 -7.30 -6.32
CA LEU A 297 -11.21 -7.66 -7.67
C LEU A 297 -10.38 -6.91 -8.74
N ALA A 298 -9.06 -7.00 -8.64
CA ALA A 298 -8.14 -6.20 -9.44
C ALA A 298 -8.14 -6.55 -10.95
N ASP A 299 -8.57 -7.74 -11.33
CA ASP A 299 -8.55 -8.16 -12.74
C ASP A 299 -9.73 -7.58 -13.53
N ALA A 300 -10.91 -7.50 -12.92
CA ALA A 300 -12.14 -7.06 -13.60
C ALA A 300 -12.58 -5.65 -13.20
N HIS A 301 -12.24 -5.20 -11.99
CA HIS A 301 -12.77 -3.98 -11.41
C HIS A 301 -11.67 -3.07 -10.81
N TYR A 302 -10.45 -3.16 -11.34
CA TYR A 302 -9.36 -2.30 -10.86
C TYR A 302 -9.77 -0.82 -10.90
N LEU A 303 -9.68 -0.15 -9.75
CA LEU A 303 -10.05 1.25 -9.56
C LEU A 303 -11.55 1.58 -9.82
N ALA A 304 -12.42 0.58 -9.92
CA ALA A 304 -13.85 0.83 -10.15
C ALA A 304 -14.63 1.33 -8.91
N GLY A 305 -13.99 1.44 -7.75
CA GLY A 305 -14.60 1.93 -6.50
C GLY A 305 -15.51 0.90 -5.83
N GLY A 306 -16.23 1.33 -4.80
CA GLY A 306 -17.21 0.49 -4.09
C GLY A 306 -16.73 -0.01 -2.73
N MET A 307 -15.48 0.23 -2.34
CA MET A 307 -15.01 -0.11 -1.00
C MET A 307 -15.74 0.76 0.03
N LYS A 308 -16.30 0.12 1.04
CA LYS A 308 -16.95 0.77 2.17
C LYS A 308 -15.91 1.30 3.15
N ILE A 309 -16.08 2.53 3.58
CA ILE A 309 -15.19 3.23 4.50
C ILE A 309 -16.03 3.79 5.65
N GLU A 310 -15.80 3.34 6.86
CA GLU A 310 -16.40 3.93 8.04
C GLU A 310 -15.64 5.20 8.43
N ALA A 311 -16.27 6.34 8.23
CA ALA A 311 -15.65 7.65 8.41
C ALA A 311 -15.99 8.26 9.79
N GLY A 312 -15.95 7.46 10.83
CA GLY A 312 -16.21 7.89 12.20
C GLY A 312 -17.56 8.62 12.35
N ALA A 313 -17.51 9.87 12.76
CA ALA A 313 -18.72 10.71 12.90
C ALA A 313 -19.32 11.20 11.56
N HIS A 314 -18.61 11.03 10.44
CA HIS A 314 -19.05 11.49 9.11
C HIS A 314 -20.02 10.52 8.43
N GLY A 315 -20.18 9.31 8.95
CA GLY A 315 -21.03 8.28 8.38
C GLY A 315 -20.25 7.19 7.66
N ILE A 316 -20.92 6.52 6.75
CA ILE A 316 -20.34 5.48 5.91
C ILE A 316 -20.15 6.08 4.51
N LEU A 317 -18.92 6.04 4.05
CA LEU A 317 -18.53 6.49 2.72
C LEU A 317 -18.22 5.29 1.84
N PHE A 318 -18.29 5.50 0.53
CA PHE A 318 -17.88 4.50 -0.45
C PHE A 318 -16.89 5.14 -1.41
N SER A 319 -15.77 4.48 -1.66
CA SER A 319 -14.78 4.93 -2.63
C SER A 319 -15.40 5.04 -4.03
N ARG A 320 -15.09 6.09 -4.76
CA ARG A 320 -15.70 6.34 -6.07
C ARG A 320 -14.96 5.61 -7.19
N ASN A 321 -15.69 5.35 -8.27
CA ASN A 321 -15.15 4.79 -9.50
C ASN A 321 -14.19 5.78 -10.15
N LEU A 322 -12.91 5.41 -10.29
CA LEU A 322 -11.86 6.22 -10.92
C LEU A 322 -11.65 5.87 -12.40
N THR A 323 -12.37 4.88 -12.94
CA THR A 323 -12.29 4.55 -14.35
C THR A 323 -13.00 5.62 -15.21
N PRO A 324 -12.66 5.76 -16.50
CA PRO A 324 -13.25 6.78 -17.37
C PRO A 324 -14.66 6.40 -17.87
N ASP A 325 -15.48 5.76 -17.03
CA ASP A 325 -16.90 5.55 -17.32
C ASP A 325 -17.66 6.87 -17.20
N ALA A 326 -18.44 7.21 -18.22
CA ALA A 326 -19.09 8.51 -18.32
C ALA A 326 -20.26 8.69 -17.33
N GLU A 327 -20.87 7.60 -16.85
CA GLU A 327 -22.03 7.66 -15.95
C GLU A 327 -21.65 7.50 -14.48
N THR A 328 -20.70 6.60 -14.19
CA THR A 328 -20.39 6.19 -12.82
C THR A 328 -18.97 6.56 -12.37
N GLY A 329 -18.11 6.98 -13.31
CA GLY A 329 -16.70 7.24 -13.08
C GLY A 329 -16.26 8.68 -13.46
N LEU A 330 -15.01 8.78 -13.92
CA LEU A 330 -14.36 10.06 -14.23
C LEU A 330 -14.44 10.47 -15.71
N GLY A 331 -15.21 9.76 -16.54
CA GLY A 331 -15.22 9.99 -17.99
C GLY A 331 -15.68 11.36 -18.46
N ARG A 332 -16.37 12.14 -17.59
CA ARG A 332 -16.78 13.51 -17.87
C ARG A 332 -15.84 14.58 -17.29
N TRP A 333 -14.81 14.17 -16.56
CA TRP A 333 -13.91 15.11 -15.89
C TRP A 333 -12.66 15.35 -16.75
N SER A 334 -12.19 16.59 -16.76
CA SER A 334 -10.90 16.91 -17.37
C SER A 334 -9.75 16.44 -16.47
N VAL A 335 -8.56 16.29 -17.07
CA VAL A 335 -7.32 15.99 -16.35
C VAL A 335 -7.09 16.99 -15.21
N GLU A 336 -7.33 18.28 -15.43
CA GLU A 336 -7.15 19.32 -14.41
C GLU A 336 -8.17 19.20 -13.27
N GLN A 337 -9.41 18.82 -13.55
CA GLN A 337 -10.42 18.59 -12.52
C GLN A 337 -10.05 17.39 -11.64
N ILE A 338 -9.54 16.31 -12.25
CA ILE A 338 -9.08 15.11 -11.52
C ILE A 338 -7.86 15.47 -10.66
N ALA A 339 -6.85 16.14 -11.22
CA ALA A 339 -5.65 16.56 -10.50
C ALA A 339 -6.00 17.48 -9.30
N THR A 340 -6.93 18.42 -9.51
CA THR A 340 -7.43 19.31 -8.45
C THR A 340 -8.13 18.52 -7.34
N ALA A 341 -8.98 17.56 -7.70
CA ALA A 341 -9.68 16.72 -6.73
C ALA A 341 -8.70 15.89 -5.88
N ILE A 342 -7.65 15.35 -6.49
CA ILE A 342 -6.62 14.58 -5.78
C ILE A 342 -5.88 15.46 -4.77
N ARG A 343 -5.42 16.66 -5.17
CA ARG A 343 -4.56 17.52 -4.35
C ARG A 343 -5.29 18.37 -3.33
N SER A 344 -6.54 18.70 -3.57
CA SER A 344 -7.27 19.66 -2.73
C SER A 344 -8.61 19.15 -2.20
N GLY A 345 -9.04 18.01 -2.67
CA GLY A 345 -10.37 17.47 -2.41
C GLY A 345 -11.50 18.24 -3.13
N HIS A 346 -11.21 19.25 -3.97
CA HIS A 346 -12.24 19.99 -4.68
C HIS A 346 -12.60 19.28 -6.00
N THR A 347 -13.85 18.87 -6.10
CA THR A 347 -14.44 18.32 -7.31
C THR A 347 -15.31 19.38 -7.99
N PRO A 348 -15.75 19.18 -9.24
CA PRO A 348 -16.71 20.10 -9.87
C PRO A 348 -18.00 20.35 -9.07
N GLU A 349 -18.40 19.38 -8.23
CA GLU A 349 -19.69 19.41 -7.53
C GLU A 349 -19.56 19.72 -6.04
N ARG A 350 -18.46 19.28 -5.39
CA ARG A 350 -18.32 19.33 -3.93
C ARG A 350 -16.86 19.21 -3.49
N ARG A 351 -16.63 19.40 -2.22
CA ARG A 351 -15.38 19.03 -1.57
C ARG A 351 -15.46 17.61 -1.02
N LEU A 352 -14.42 16.81 -1.26
CA LEU A 352 -14.31 15.43 -0.79
C LEU A 352 -14.10 15.42 0.74
N ASN A 353 -14.68 14.43 1.38
CA ASN A 353 -14.42 14.18 2.79
C ASN A 353 -12.98 13.69 2.97
N TYR A 354 -12.23 14.35 3.85
CA TYR A 354 -10.81 14.07 4.08
C TYR A 354 -10.57 12.68 4.70
N TRP A 355 -11.54 12.15 5.44
CA TRP A 355 -11.44 10.82 6.01
C TRP A 355 -11.55 9.73 4.95
N GLY A 356 -12.46 9.90 4.01
CA GLY A 356 -12.65 8.95 2.91
C GLY A 356 -11.63 9.08 1.78
N MET A 357 -11.12 10.29 1.53
CA MET A 357 -10.09 10.58 0.54
C MET A 357 -9.03 11.48 1.16
N PRO A 358 -7.82 10.97 1.44
CA PRO A 358 -6.80 11.70 2.18
C PRO A 358 -6.10 12.78 1.33
N TRP A 359 -6.87 13.68 0.72
CA TRP A 359 -6.35 14.76 -0.11
C TRP A 359 -5.36 15.67 0.62
N MET A 360 -5.42 15.72 1.96
CA MET A 360 -4.45 16.47 2.75
C MET A 360 -3.02 15.91 2.66
N VAL A 361 -2.87 14.62 2.47
CA VAL A 361 -1.58 13.95 2.21
C VAL A 361 -1.21 14.09 0.74
N LEU A 362 -2.17 13.79 -0.16
CA LEU A 362 -1.97 13.85 -1.60
C LEU A 362 -1.78 15.28 -2.13
N GLY A 363 -2.13 16.30 -1.34
CA GLY A 363 -1.85 17.70 -1.63
C GLY A 363 -0.36 18.03 -1.74
N ALA A 364 0.51 17.17 -1.21
CA ALA A 364 1.96 17.27 -1.37
C ALA A 364 2.47 16.77 -2.73
N LEU A 365 1.64 16.15 -3.55
CA LEU A 365 1.98 15.79 -4.93
C LEU A 365 2.38 17.04 -5.72
N SER A 366 3.42 16.92 -6.55
CA SER A 366 3.74 17.94 -7.54
C SER A 366 2.59 18.08 -8.56
N ASP A 367 2.52 19.22 -9.23
CA ASP A 367 1.53 19.45 -10.29
C ASP A 367 1.65 18.40 -11.39
N ASP A 368 2.89 18.10 -11.79
CA ASP A 368 3.18 17.12 -12.84
C ASP A 368 2.77 15.71 -12.43
N ASP A 369 3.01 15.32 -11.18
CA ASP A 369 2.61 13.99 -10.66
C ASP A 369 1.08 13.87 -10.60
N ALA A 370 0.39 14.89 -10.13
CA ALA A 370 -1.07 14.88 -10.08
C ALA A 370 -1.70 14.82 -11.47
N ARG A 371 -1.13 15.56 -12.46
CA ARG A 371 -1.56 15.48 -13.86
C ARG A 371 -1.23 14.13 -14.49
N ALA A 372 -0.07 13.56 -14.17
CA ALA A 372 0.31 12.23 -14.65
C ALA A 372 -0.68 11.16 -14.16
N ILE A 373 -1.02 11.19 -12.86
CA ILE A 373 -2.06 10.32 -12.30
C ILE A 373 -3.38 10.50 -13.06
N ALA A 374 -3.85 11.74 -13.20
CA ALA A 374 -5.10 12.05 -13.88
C ALA A 374 -5.09 11.58 -15.36
N THR A 375 -3.99 11.78 -16.07
CA THR A 375 -3.80 11.30 -17.44
C THR A 375 -3.92 9.77 -17.51
N TYR A 376 -3.25 9.05 -16.63
CA TYR A 376 -3.34 7.59 -16.59
C TYR A 376 -4.76 7.11 -16.30
N LEU A 377 -5.46 7.69 -15.32
CA LEU A 377 -6.84 7.30 -14.99
C LEU A 377 -7.78 7.44 -16.19
N GLN A 378 -7.57 8.41 -17.07
CA GLN A 378 -8.34 8.58 -18.31
C GLN A 378 -8.01 7.55 -19.39
N THR A 379 -6.91 6.81 -19.26
CA THR A 379 -6.52 5.75 -20.21
C THR A 379 -6.96 4.35 -19.81
N LEU A 380 -7.52 4.20 -18.60
CA LEU A 380 -8.02 2.92 -18.12
C LEU A 380 -9.22 2.42 -18.94
N PRO A 381 -9.46 1.12 -19.01
CA PRO A 381 -10.73 0.60 -19.48
C PRO A 381 -11.90 1.17 -18.66
N ALA A 382 -12.95 1.64 -19.34
CA ALA A 382 -14.14 2.12 -18.66
C ALA A 382 -14.90 0.92 -18.03
N VAL A 383 -15.11 0.98 -16.72
CA VAL A 383 -15.87 -0.02 -15.97
C VAL A 383 -17.10 0.66 -15.37
N ARG A 384 -18.29 0.23 -15.80
CA ARG A 384 -19.53 0.72 -15.21
C ARG A 384 -19.72 0.09 -13.83
N ASN A 385 -19.64 0.88 -12.77
CA ASN A 385 -19.87 0.45 -11.40
C ASN A 385 -20.63 1.53 -10.62
N GLN A 386 -21.92 1.24 -10.32
CA GLN A 386 -22.77 2.14 -9.56
C GLN A 386 -22.45 2.04 -8.07
N VAL A 387 -21.60 2.92 -7.59
CA VAL A 387 -21.22 2.97 -6.18
C VAL A 387 -22.35 3.56 -5.34
N PRO A 388 -22.67 2.97 -4.17
CA PRO A 388 -23.71 3.49 -3.27
C PRO A 388 -23.45 4.93 -2.83
N LEU A 389 -24.51 5.64 -2.51
CA LEU A 389 -24.41 6.98 -1.94
C LEU A 389 -23.90 6.91 -0.49
N PRO A 390 -23.19 7.93 0.01
CA PRO A 390 -22.81 8.02 1.40
C PRO A 390 -24.03 7.93 2.33
N LEU A 391 -23.86 7.18 3.42
CA LEU A 391 -24.85 7.12 4.49
C LEU A 391 -24.43 8.09 5.61
N HIS A 392 -25.24 9.11 5.86
CA HIS A 392 -25.01 10.05 6.95
C HIS A 392 -25.77 9.63 8.20
N TYR A 393 -25.14 9.74 9.34
CA TYR A 393 -25.79 9.49 10.63
C TYR A 393 -26.79 10.58 10.99
N GLY A 394 -27.82 10.21 11.73
CA GLY A 394 -28.76 11.17 12.31
C GLY A 394 -28.10 12.08 13.36
N PHE A 395 -28.81 13.12 13.79
CA PHE A 395 -28.30 14.11 14.73
C PHE A 395 -27.72 13.48 16.01
N VAL A 396 -28.50 12.62 16.69
CA VAL A 396 -28.11 12.00 17.97
C VAL A 396 -26.85 11.13 17.77
N GLU A 397 -26.84 10.30 16.74
CA GLU A 397 -25.72 9.41 16.46
C GLU A 397 -24.45 10.19 16.09
N THR A 398 -24.57 11.25 15.30
CA THR A 398 -23.44 12.12 14.94
C THR A 398 -22.83 12.77 16.18
N VAL A 399 -23.65 13.31 17.07
CA VAL A 399 -23.19 13.92 18.31
C VAL A 399 -22.51 12.89 19.20
N ALA A 400 -23.13 11.73 19.36
CA ALA A 400 -22.59 10.65 20.17
C ALA A 400 -21.24 10.15 19.63
N ARG A 401 -21.13 9.94 18.31
CA ARG A 401 -19.87 9.53 17.68
C ARG A 401 -18.79 10.59 17.78
N LYS A 402 -19.11 11.86 17.61
CA LYS A 402 -18.18 12.98 17.84
C LYS A 402 -17.64 13.02 19.28
N LEU A 403 -18.46 12.67 20.26
CA LEU A 403 -18.03 12.56 21.64
C LEU A 403 -17.17 11.33 21.92
N THR A 404 -17.45 10.19 21.28
CA THR A 404 -16.81 8.89 21.54
C THR A 404 -15.49 8.74 20.80
N TYR A 405 -15.43 9.11 19.54
CA TYR A 405 -14.20 9.06 18.72
C TYR A 405 -13.20 10.17 19.06
N GLY A 406 -13.45 10.84 20.17
CA GLY A 406 -12.64 11.94 20.63
C GLY A 406 -13.00 13.24 19.89
N TRP A 407 -12.61 14.32 20.48
CA TRP A 407 -12.79 15.67 19.99
C TRP A 407 -11.72 16.12 18.96
N PRO A 408 -11.26 15.30 18.02
CA PRO A 408 -10.26 15.74 17.05
C PRO A 408 -10.78 16.91 16.24
N VAL A 409 -12.10 17.04 16.22
CA VAL A 409 -12.81 18.11 15.51
C VAL A 409 -12.90 19.39 16.34
N LEU A 410 -12.85 19.29 17.66
CA LEU A 410 -12.95 20.44 18.57
C LEU A 410 -11.57 20.95 19.02
N MET A 411 -10.53 20.14 18.87
CA MET A 411 -9.18 20.50 19.27
C MET A 411 -8.26 20.45 18.05
N PRO A 412 -7.89 21.61 17.53
CA PRO A 412 -6.90 21.72 16.45
C PRO A 412 -5.62 20.93 16.72
N GLU A 413 -5.27 20.80 17.99
CA GLU A 413 -4.14 20.05 18.49
C GLU A 413 -4.19 18.56 18.11
N ARG A 414 -5.37 18.01 17.79
CA ARG A 414 -5.53 16.61 17.41
C ARG A 414 -5.65 16.34 15.91
N LEU A 415 -5.43 17.32 15.06
CA LEU A 415 -5.30 17.06 13.62
C LEU A 415 -4.11 16.10 13.31
N SER A 416 -3.10 16.05 14.17
CA SER A 416 -2.07 15.04 14.15
C SER A 416 -2.60 13.60 14.31
N TYR A 417 -3.76 13.42 14.92
CA TYR A 417 -4.44 12.13 14.97
C TYR A 417 -4.78 11.61 13.57
N TYR A 418 -5.19 12.49 12.66
CA TYR A 418 -5.47 12.15 11.27
C TYR A 418 -4.21 11.99 10.43
N ALA A 419 -3.07 12.45 10.90
CA ALA A 419 -1.76 12.15 10.34
C ALA A 419 -1.16 10.83 10.87
N GLY A 420 -1.97 9.97 11.50
CA GLY A 420 -1.54 8.68 12.04
C GLY A 420 -0.83 8.75 13.39
N ASN A 421 -0.72 9.92 13.96
CA ASN A 421 -0.07 10.11 15.25
C ASN A 421 -1.03 9.94 16.42
N TYR A 422 -1.45 8.73 16.66
CA TYR A 422 -2.16 8.37 17.89
C TYR A 422 -1.22 8.56 19.09
N GLY A 423 -1.42 9.63 19.85
CA GLY A 423 -0.62 9.94 21.03
C GLY A 423 0.46 10.97 20.83
N TYR A 424 0.44 11.73 19.75
CA TYR A 424 1.27 12.90 19.60
C TYR A 424 0.79 14.00 20.54
N GLU A 425 1.66 14.44 21.44
CA GLU A 425 1.29 15.44 22.45
C GLU A 425 1.32 16.86 21.91
N GLU A 426 1.74 17.10 20.67
CA GLU A 426 1.78 18.47 20.21
C GLU A 426 1.61 18.66 18.73
N PRO A 427 0.69 19.44 18.32
CA PRO A 427 0.86 20.15 17.08
C PRO A 427 0.79 21.66 17.28
N VAL A 428 1.92 22.23 17.16
CA VAL A 428 2.08 23.68 17.07
C VAL A 428 1.57 24.27 15.74
N TRP A 429 0.94 23.47 14.90
CA TRP A 429 0.65 23.86 13.52
C TRP A 429 -0.74 24.42 13.24
N TRP A 430 -1.64 24.40 14.20
CA TRP A 430 -2.86 25.15 14.07
C TRP A 430 -2.54 26.65 14.19
N PRO A 431 -2.64 27.44 13.11
CA PRO A 431 -2.55 28.88 13.27
C PRO A 431 -3.71 29.27 14.17
N ARG A 432 -3.41 29.59 15.40
CA ARG A 432 -4.35 30.26 16.29
C ARG A 432 -4.56 31.66 15.73
N ASP A 433 -5.31 31.72 14.62
CA ASP A 433 -5.76 33.00 14.14
C ASP A 433 -6.58 33.65 15.26
N ARG A 434 -6.11 34.78 15.74
CA ARG A 434 -6.77 35.54 16.79
C ARG A 434 -8.26 35.78 16.48
N SER A 435 -8.61 35.89 15.19
CA SER A 435 -9.99 36.06 14.74
C SER A 435 -10.86 34.85 15.06
N GLN A 436 -10.34 33.63 14.90
CA GLN A 436 -11.08 32.40 15.23
C GLN A 436 -11.17 32.16 16.74
N GLN A 437 -10.11 32.47 17.48
CA GLN A 437 -10.16 32.45 18.95
C GLN A 437 -11.21 33.42 19.46
N ILE A 438 -11.22 34.63 18.93
CA ILE A 438 -12.22 35.65 19.29
C ILE A 438 -13.63 35.15 18.95
N LEU A 439 -13.83 34.52 17.80
CA LEU A 439 -15.15 33.99 17.39
C LEU A 439 -15.63 32.89 18.35
N ILE A 440 -14.73 31.99 18.77
CA ILE A 440 -15.02 30.94 19.74
C ILE A 440 -15.38 31.54 21.11
N TRP A 441 -14.59 32.50 21.58
CA TRP A 441 -14.87 33.17 22.85
C TRP A 441 -16.16 34.01 22.81
N VAL A 442 -16.45 34.66 21.68
CA VAL A 442 -17.72 35.38 21.47
C VAL A 442 -18.89 34.41 21.50
N GLN A 443 -18.78 33.23 20.89
CA GLN A 443 -19.82 32.21 20.96
C GLN A 443 -20.07 31.73 22.40
N TYR A 444 -18.99 31.45 23.16
CA TYR A 444 -19.13 31.06 24.57
C TYR A 444 -19.68 32.21 25.43
N LEU A 445 -19.29 33.45 25.14
CA LEU A 445 -19.82 34.63 25.84
C LEU A 445 -21.31 34.82 25.55
N VAL A 446 -21.74 34.70 24.29
CA VAL A 446 -23.15 34.81 23.90
C VAL A 446 -24.01 33.73 24.53
N ILE A 447 -23.50 32.48 24.53
CA ILE A 447 -24.16 31.34 25.19
C ILE A 447 -24.21 31.57 26.70
N GLY A 448 -23.10 31.99 27.32
CA GLY A 448 -23.01 32.27 28.74
C GLY A 448 -23.92 33.41 29.17
N VAL A 449 -23.92 34.52 28.43
CA VAL A 449 -24.82 35.69 28.71
C VAL A 449 -26.28 35.31 28.50
N GLY A 450 -26.60 34.55 27.44
CA GLY A 450 -27.95 34.05 27.19
C GLY A 450 -28.45 33.14 28.31
N LEU A 451 -27.59 32.24 28.81
CA LEU A 451 -27.86 31.36 29.96
C LEU A 451 -28.07 32.14 31.24
N VAL A 452 -27.22 33.12 31.54
CA VAL A 452 -27.34 33.97 32.73
C VAL A 452 -28.60 34.80 32.66
N ALA A 453 -28.90 35.45 31.54
CA ALA A 453 -30.11 36.21 31.32
C ALA A 453 -31.37 35.37 31.48
N TRP A 454 -31.33 34.11 31.00
CA TRP A 454 -32.44 33.18 31.11
C TRP A 454 -32.58 32.61 32.54
N LEU A 455 -31.48 32.35 33.25
CA LEU A 455 -31.47 31.94 34.66
C LEU A 455 -32.00 33.04 35.60
N ILE A 456 -31.68 34.29 35.36
CA ILE A 456 -32.07 35.41 36.22
C ILE A 456 -33.54 35.82 35.99
N GLY A 457 -34.03 35.80 34.76
CA GLY A 457 -35.36 36.25 34.39
C GLY A 457 -36.50 35.47 35.09
N PRO A 458 -36.53 34.15 35.09
CA PRO A 458 -37.62 33.36 35.70
C PRO A 458 -37.46 33.07 37.19
N GLN A 459 -36.28 33.23 37.80
CA GLN A 459 -36.07 32.92 39.22
C GLN A 459 -37.05 33.68 40.13
N ARG A 460 -37.46 34.89 39.77
CA ARG A 460 -38.48 35.66 40.54
C ARG A 460 -39.86 34.99 40.58
N ARG A 461 -40.17 34.11 39.61
CA ARG A 461 -41.41 33.32 39.58
C ARG A 461 -41.28 31.96 40.27
N VAL A 462 -40.09 31.32 40.21
CA VAL A 462 -39.83 30.00 40.78
C VAL A 462 -39.85 30.01 42.32
N VAL A 463 -39.32 31.07 42.92
CA VAL A 463 -39.36 31.29 44.39
C VAL A 463 -40.78 31.41 44.92
N ARG A 464 -41.72 31.80 44.06
CA ARG A 464 -43.13 32.05 44.49
C ARG A 464 -44.01 30.79 44.44
N ASP A 465 -43.63 29.73 43.67
CA ASP A 465 -44.51 28.61 43.32
C ASP A 465 -44.12 27.23 43.92
N GLY A 466 -43.10 27.18 44.78
CA GLY A 466 -42.72 25.99 45.57
C GLY A 466 -41.71 25.07 44.89
N PRO A 467 -41.14 24.07 45.64
CA PRO A 467 -39.93 23.30 45.25
C PRO A 467 -40.10 22.42 44.01
N ARG A 468 -41.31 21.90 43.75
CA ARG A 468 -41.55 21.03 42.56
C ARG A 468 -41.42 21.80 41.22
N ARG A 469 -41.84 23.06 41.19
CA ARG A 469 -41.67 23.91 39.97
C ARG A 469 -40.24 24.37 39.80
N GLY A 470 -39.51 24.55 40.92
CA GLY A 470 -38.07 24.82 40.87
C GLY A 470 -37.26 23.69 40.24
N VAL A 471 -37.56 22.47 40.63
CA VAL A 471 -36.91 21.29 40.02
C VAL A 471 -37.25 21.15 38.52
N ALA A 472 -38.52 21.33 38.15
CA ALA A 472 -38.93 21.27 36.75
C ALA A 472 -38.25 22.38 35.92
N PHE A 473 -38.08 23.57 36.46
CA PHE A 473 -37.37 24.66 35.83
C PHE A 473 -35.87 24.31 35.62
N ILE A 474 -35.16 23.82 36.64
CA ILE A 474 -33.77 23.44 36.56
C ILE A 474 -33.57 22.33 35.49
N LEU A 475 -34.45 21.33 35.50
CA LEU A 475 -34.40 20.27 34.48
C LEU A 475 -34.64 20.79 33.06
N THR A 476 -35.53 21.74 32.88
CA THR A 476 -35.78 22.39 31.59
C THR A 476 -34.57 23.16 31.12
N VAL A 477 -33.95 23.96 32.03
CA VAL A 477 -32.70 24.70 31.75
C VAL A 477 -31.61 23.72 31.32
N LEU A 478 -31.41 22.67 32.10
CA LEU A 478 -30.37 21.65 31.80
C LEU A 478 -30.62 21.00 30.44
N ALA A 479 -31.86 20.67 30.11
CA ALA A 479 -32.22 20.11 28.81
C ALA A 479 -31.90 21.05 27.66
N PHE A 480 -32.22 22.36 27.80
CA PHE A 480 -31.88 23.38 26.79
C PHE A 480 -30.37 23.57 26.65
N VAL A 481 -29.62 23.58 27.76
CA VAL A 481 -28.16 23.66 27.75
C VAL A 481 -27.57 22.45 27.02
N LEU A 482 -28.00 21.24 27.37
CA LEU A 482 -27.54 20.02 26.72
C LEU A 482 -27.90 19.97 25.22
N ALA A 483 -29.11 20.41 24.88
CA ALA A 483 -29.51 20.53 23.46
C ALA A 483 -28.66 21.58 22.72
N GLY A 484 -28.37 22.71 23.33
CA GLY A 484 -27.48 23.72 22.76
C GLY A 484 -26.07 23.22 22.56
N VAL A 485 -25.50 22.52 23.53
CA VAL A 485 -24.21 21.87 23.43
C VAL A 485 -24.21 20.82 22.30
N ALA A 486 -25.25 19.99 22.22
CA ALA A 486 -25.38 18.99 21.17
C ALA A 486 -25.44 19.63 19.76
N VAL A 487 -26.13 20.76 19.60
CA VAL A 487 -26.17 21.51 18.34
C VAL A 487 -24.79 22.08 18.00
N VAL A 488 -24.05 22.61 18.99
CA VAL A 488 -22.68 23.09 18.78
C VAL A 488 -21.77 21.95 18.33
N ILE A 489 -21.81 20.80 19.02
CA ILE A 489 -21.02 19.63 18.66
C ILE A 489 -21.37 19.13 17.25
N TYR A 490 -22.67 19.05 16.95
CA TYR A 490 -23.13 18.61 15.61
C TYR A 490 -22.63 19.53 14.51
N ARG A 491 -22.71 20.84 14.72
CA ARG A 491 -22.37 21.86 13.72
C ARG A 491 -20.90 22.23 13.68
N TYR A 492 -20.11 21.74 14.61
CA TYR A 492 -18.70 22.13 14.68
C TYR A 492 -17.96 21.80 13.36
N PRO A 493 -17.20 22.78 12.82
CA PRO A 493 -16.57 22.61 11.52
C PRO A 493 -15.53 21.49 11.54
N THR A 494 -15.53 20.72 10.47
CA THR A 494 -14.56 19.66 10.20
C THR A 494 -13.37 20.24 9.41
N ILE A 495 -12.29 19.47 9.31
CA ILE A 495 -11.12 19.78 8.46
C ILE A 495 -11.53 20.18 7.04
N ASP A 496 -12.60 19.58 6.52
CA ASP A 496 -13.12 19.87 5.18
C ASP A 496 -13.47 21.35 4.95
N ARG A 497 -13.66 22.10 6.01
CA ARG A 497 -13.99 23.53 5.95
C ARG A 497 -12.79 24.46 6.08
N LEU A 498 -11.60 23.90 6.37
CA LEU A 498 -10.37 24.69 6.43
C LEU A 498 -9.81 24.93 5.02
N PRO A 499 -9.09 26.03 4.80
CA PRO A 499 -8.40 26.25 3.54
C PRO A 499 -7.42 25.12 3.25
N THR A 500 -7.42 24.63 2.01
CA THR A 500 -6.59 23.48 1.59
C THR A 500 -5.12 23.68 1.93
N GLY A 501 -4.56 24.86 1.62
CA GLY A 501 -3.16 25.15 1.88
C GLY A 501 -2.79 25.06 3.36
N VAL A 502 -3.69 25.47 4.27
CA VAL A 502 -3.45 25.34 5.72
C VAL A 502 -3.34 23.88 6.11
N VAL A 503 -4.25 23.05 5.64
CA VAL A 503 -4.29 21.63 5.98
C VAL A 503 -3.10 20.89 5.38
N VAL A 504 -2.85 21.04 4.08
CA VAL A 504 -1.75 20.36 3.38
C VAL A 504 -0.39 20.77 3.97
N ASN A 505 -0.19 22.06 4.23
CA ASN A 505 1.05 22.54 4.83
C ASN A 505 1.27 21.98 6.24
N ALA A 506 0.20 21.88 7.03
CA ALA A 506 0.29 21.31 8.37
C ALA A 506 0.73 19.84 8.34
N PHE A 507 0.15 19.03 7.46
CA PHE A 507 0.56 17.64 7.29
C PHE A 507 2.00 17.50 6.79
N SER A 508 2.39 18.30 5.81
CA SER A 508 3.74 18.28 5.25
C SER A 508 4.80 18.81 6.24
N ALA A 509 4.45 19.77 7.08
CA ALA A 509 5.34 20.34 8.09
C ALA A 509 5.67 19.36 9.24
N ALA A 510 4.79 18.37 9.49
CA ALA A 510 5.05 17.32 10.47
C ALA A 510 6.16 16.35 10.02
N ILE A 511 6.52 16.36 8.74
CA ILE A 511 7.54 15.47 8.17
C ILE A 511 8.89 16.19 8.18
N PRO A 512 9.90 15.67 8.91
CA PRO A 512 11.18 16.35 9.04
C PRO A 512 11.81 16.69 7.69
N PRO A 513 12.34 17.92 7.53
CA PRO A 513 13.08 18.29 6.35
C PRO A 513 14.40 17.52 6.28
N VAL A 514 14.90 17.33 5.08
CA VAL A 514 16.20 16.71 4.85
C VAL A 514 17.29 17.78 4.95
N LYS A 515 18.37 17.46 5.64
CA LYS A 515 19.59 18.27 5.62
C LYS A 515 20.41 17.83 4.43
N THR A 516 20.47 18.65 3.39
CA THR A 516 21.19 18.34 2.15
C THR A 516 22.50 19.11 1.99
N ASP A 517 22.75 20.07 2.88
CA ASP A 517 23.97 20.90 2.86
C ASP A 517 25.23 20.06 2.99
N GLY A 518 26.12 20.19 2.02
CA GLY A 518 27.40 19.46 2.01
C GLY A 518 27.33 18.02 1.51
N LEU A 519 26.15 17.53 1.14
CA LEU A 519 26.01 16.20 0.55
C LEU A 519 26.31 16.20 -0.96
N PRO A 520 26.81 15.07 -1.50
CA PRO A 520 26.85 14.88 -2.96
C PRO A 520 25.46 15.09 -3.57
N PRO A 521 25.36 15.71 -4.76
CA PRO A 521 24.05 16.00 -5.40
C PRO A 521 23.13 14.79 -5.52
N GLN A 522 23.67 13.62 -5.86
CA GLN A 522 22.90 12.38 -5.97
C GLN A 522 22.27 11.97 -4.64
N GLN A 523 23.03 12.11 -3.55
CA GLN A 523 22.53 11.77 -2.22
C GLN A 523 21.45 12.74 -1.77
N ALA A 524 21.59 14.03 -2.06
CA ALA A 524 20.57 15.04 -1.79
C ALA A 524 19.27 14.71 -2.54
N VAL A 525 19.35 14.40 -3.85
CA VAL A 525 18.20 14.00 -4.67
C VAL A 525 17.54 12.74 -4.12
N LEU A 526 18.32 11.75 -3.71
CA LEU A 526 17.81 10.49 -3.16
C LEU A 526 17.03 10.74 -1.85
N LEU A 527 17.58 11.55 -0.97
CA LEU A 527 16.95 11.88 0.32
C LEU A 527 15.65 12.69 0.13
N GLU A 528 15.66 13.71 -0.74
CA GLU A 528 14.46 14.50 -1.05
C GLU A 528 13.39 13.64 -1.69
N ARG A 529 13.76 12.71 -2.58
CA ARG A 529 12.83 11.75 -3.14
C ARG A 529 12.24 10.84 -2.07
N GLY A 530 13.06 10.35 -1.14
CA GLY A 530 12.61 9.53 -0.02
C GLY A 530 11.62 10.27 0.89
N ARG A 531 11.91 11.54 1.21
CA ARG A 531 11.01 12.42 1.96
C ARG A 531 9.67 12.62 1.24
N TYR A 532 9.72 12.87 -0.05
CA TYR A 532 8.54 13.02 -0.90
C TYR A 532 7.67 11.75 -0.85
N LEU A 533 8.28 10.58 -1.04
CA LEU A 533 7.59 9.29 -1.01
C LEU A 533 7.03 8.95 0.37
N TYR A 534 7.74 9.29 1.45
CA TYR A 534 7.25 9.13 2.82
C TYR A 534 5.95 9.92 3.04
N ASN A 535 5.86 11.12 2.46
CA ASN A 535 4.68 11.96 2.54
C ASN A 535 3.55 11.39 1.67
N ILE A 536 3.72 11.32 0.35
CA ILE A 536 2.64 10.92 -0.57
C ILE A 536 2.24 9.45 -0.44
N GLY A 537 3.16 8.58 0.01
CA GLY A 537 2.92 7.16 0.28
C GLY A 537 2.22 6.90 1.61
N SER A 538 1.73 7.95 2.28
CA SER A 538 0.96 7.86 3.54
C SER A 538 1.70 7.15 4.70
N CYS A 539 3.03 7.02 4.65
CA CYS A 539 3.81 6.41 5.74
C CYS A 539 3.58 7.16 7.06
N ALA A 540 3.55 8.50 6.98
CA ALA A 540 3.26 9.36 8.11
C ALA A 540 1.89 9.12 8.74
N TYR A 541 0.93 8.56 7.99
CA TYR A 541 -0.42 8.29 8.48
C TYR A 541 -0.45 7.28 9.63
N CYS A 542 0.39 6.26 9.56
CA CYS A 542 0.51 5.25 10.61
C CYS A 542 1.76 5.45 11.48
N HIS A 543 2.90 5.81 10.86
CA HIS A 543 4.18 5.89 11.54
C HIS A 543 4.51 7.28 12.11
N GLY A 544 3.59 8.25 11.96
CA GLY A 544 3.81 9.62 12.39
C GLY A 544 4.64 10.43 11.41
N GLY A 545 4.50 11.78 11.47
CA GLY A 545 5.33 12.67 10.68
C GLY A 545 6.81 12.48 10.97
N ASP A 546 7.17 12.33 12.24
CA ASP A 546 8.53 12.10 12.75
C ASP A 546 9.04 10.66 12.56
N GLY A 547 8.20 9.74 12.11
CA GLY A 547 8.55 8.33 11.94
C GLY A 547 8.64 7.53 13.23
N ALA A 548 8.33 8.12 14.39
CA ALA A 548 8.49 7.44 15.69
C ALA A 548 7.41 6.37 15.97
N GLY A 549 6.41 6.24 15.11
CA GLY A 549 5.35 5.25 15.24
C GLY A 549 4.23 5.67 16.19
N GLY A 550 3.42 4.69 16.63
CA GLY A 550 2.35 4.88 17.59
C GLY A 550 0.94 4.89 17.01
N GLY A 551 0.80 4.91 15.69
CA GLY A 551 -0.51 4.73 15.05
C GLY A 551 -1.11 3.38 15.46
N LYS A 552 -2.30 3.41 16.05
CA LYS A 552 -3.02 2.22 16.49
C LYS A 552 -3.82 1.66 15.32
N VAL A 553 -3.60 0.40 15.02
CA VAL A 553 -4.38 -0.37 14.04
C VAL A 553 -5.12 -1.46 14.80
N ASN A 554 -6.43 -1.36 14.82
CA ASN A 554 -7.29 -2.35 15.44
C ASN A 554 -8.06 -3.08 14.36
N TRP A 555 -7.72 -4.34 14.18
CA TRP A 555 -8.41 -5.26 13.29
C TRP A 555 -9.06 -6.32 14.17
N SER A 556 -10.34 -6.24 14.30
CA SER A 556 -11.11 -7.10 15.21
C SER A 556 -10.81 -8.60 15.08
N VAL A 557 -10.49 -9.07 13.87
CA VAL A 557 -10.13 -10.47 13.62
C VAL A 557 -8.68 -10.78 14.02
N PHE A 558 -7.78 -9.80 13.91
CA PHE A 558 -6.33 -9.99 14.11
C PHE A 558 -5.81 -9.33 15.38
N GLY A 559 -6.67 -8.62 16.10
CA GLY A 559 -6.30 -7.89 17.30
C GLY A 559 -5.81 -6.47 17.06
N THR A 560 -5.09 -5.95 18.02
CA THR A 560 -4.59 -4.58 18.02
C THR A 560 -3.08 -4.55 17.87
N THR A 561 -2.58 -3.74 16.96
CA THR A 561 -1.16 -3.45 16.81
C THR A 561 -0.90 -1.95 16.74
N TRP A 562 0.34 -1.57 16.94
CA TRP A 562 0.79 -0.18 16.78
C TRP A 562 1.87 -0.12 15.72
N ALA A 563 1.78 0.88 14.85
CA ALA A 563 2.82 1.18 13.87
C ALA A 563 4.15 1.40 14.58
N ARG A 564 5.19 0.69 14.15
CA ARG A 564 6.49 0.66 14.83
C ARG A 564 7.29 1.91 14.53
N ASN A 565 8.26 2.20 15.41
CA ASN A 565 9.22 3.26 15.25
C ASN A 565 10.13 2.98 14.04
N LEU A 566 10.15 3.89 13.06
CA LEU A 566 10.96 3.82 11.84
C LEU A 566 12.24 4.68 11.95
N THR A 567 12.45 5.37 13.06
CA THR A 567 13.65 6.19 13.23
C THR A 567 14.89 5.32 13.54
N PRO A 568 16.11 5.82 13.30
CA PRO A 568 17.35 5.12 13.62
C PRO A 568 17.66 5.15 15.13
N TYR A 569 16.69 4.78 15.96
CA TYR A 569 16.79 4.60 17.40
C TYR A 569 16.76 3.10 17.76
N PRO A 570 17.31 2.65 18.91
CA PRO A 570 17.29 1.24 19.31
C PRO A 570 15.91 0.58 19.34
N SER A 571 14.84 1.32 19.72
CA SER A 571 13.45 0.83 19.63
C SER A 571 12.88 0.85 18.21
N GLY A 572 13.63 1.39 17.25
CA GLY A 572 13.25 1.49 15.83
C GLY A 572 14.17 0.67 14.92
N LEU A 573 14.72 1.32 13.89
CA LEU A 573 15.51 0.67 12.84
C LEU A 573 17.02 0.66 13.05
N ALA A 574 17.57 1.16 14.18
CA ALA A 574 19.02 1.25 14.38
C ALA A 574 19.77 -0.09 14.23
N GLY A 575 19.17 -1.19 14.68
CA GLY A 575 19.77 -2.53 14.61
C GLY A 575 19.34 -3.36 13.40
N TRP A 576 18.71 -2.76 12.39
CA TRP A 576 18.29 -3.44 11.17
C TRP A 576 19.27 -3.20 10.03
N SER A 577 19.61 -4.24 9.28
CA SER A 577 20.31 -4.05 8.01
C SER A 577 19.36 -3.42 6.97
N ASP A 578 19.93 -2.77 5.95
CA ASP A 578 19.15 -2.15 4.87
C ASP A 578 18.30 -3.20 4.12
N ALA A 579 18.87 -4.38 3.89
CA ALA A 579 18.16 -5.51 3.29
C ALA A 579 16.96 -5.95 4.15
N ALA A 580 17.08 -5.97 5.48
CA ALA A 580 15.98 -6.31 6.37
C ALA A 580 14.88 -5.26 6.38
N VAL A 581 15.23 -3.96 6.30
CA VAL A 581 14.23 -2.87 6.21
C VAL A 581 13.49 -2.94 4.89
N LEU A 582 14.21 -3.09 3.77
CA LEU A 582 13.59 -3.23 2.45
C LEU A 582 12.69 -4.47 2.40
N ARG A 583 13.14 -5.62 2.90
CA ARG A 583 12.34 -6.84 2.96
C ARG A 583 11.05 -6.65 3.77
N ALA A 584 11.12 -6.02 4.93
CA ALA A 584 9.93 -5.73 5.73
C ALA A 584 8.95 -4.81 4.98
N MET A 585 9.46 -3.83 4.26
CA MET A 585 8.67 -2.84 3.54
C MET A 585 7.97 -3.43 2.32
N ILE A 586 8.63 -4.27 1.53
CA ILE A 586 8.09 -4.72 0.23
C ILE A 586 7.62 -6.18 0.21
N SER A 587 7.96 -6.95 1.22
CA SER A 587 7.65 -8.39 1.29
C SER A 587 6.97 -8.78 2.60
N GLY A 588 6.84 -7.85 3.52
CA GLY A 588 6.17 -8.11 4.80
C GLY A 588 6.91 -9.06 5.73
N VAL A 589 8.23 -9.16 5.63
CA VAL A 589 9.04 -10.08 6.45
C VAL A 589 10.00 -9.29 7.31
N ALA A 590 9.77 -9.30 8.63
CA ALA A 590 10.61 -8.62 9.60
C ALA A 590 12.02 -9.26 9.70
N ARG A 591 12.94 -8.58 10.40
CA ARG A 591 14.33 -9.04 10.54
C ARG A 591 14.47 -10.43 11.22
N ASP A 592 13.51 -10.77 12.07
CA ASP A 592 13.44 -12.04 12.79
C ASP A 592 12.69 -13.15 12.03
N GLY A 593 12.37 -12.92 10.76
CA GLY A 593 11.62 -13.83 9.90
C GLY A 593 10.11 -13.81 10.11
N ARG A 594 9.62 -13.08 11.12
CA ARG A 594 8.19 -12.96 11.38
C ARG A 594 7.49 -12.22 10.24
N ALA A 595 6.40 -12.78 9.78
CA ALA A 595 5.56 -12.15 8.79
C ALA A 595 4.80 -10.94 9.40
N LEU A 596 4.75 -9.86 8.65
CA LEU A 596 3.93 -8.69 8.95
C LEU A 596 2.57 -8.86 8.31
N HIS A 597 1.53 -8.57 9.06
CA HIS A 597 0.18 -8.67 8.53
C HIS A 597 -0.03 -7.66 7.39
N TRP A 598 -0.39 -8.12 6.21
CA TRP A 598 -0.47 -7.31 4.97
C TRP A 598 -1.53 -6.20 5.05
N GLN A 599 -2.60 -6.37 5.83
CA GLN A 599 -3.59 -5.31 6.05
C GLN A 599 -3.17 -4.29 7.12
N ALA A 600 -2.33 -4.68 8.08
CA ALA A 600 -1.84 -3.77 9.11
C ALA A 600 -0.63 -2.96 8.65
N MET A 601 0.30 -3.61 7.96
CA MET A 601 1.41 -2.98 7.25
C MET A 601 1.25 -3.32 5.77
N ILE A 602 0.72 -2.41 5.00
CA ILE A 602 0.28 -2.58 3.61
C ILE A 602 1.45 -2.79 2.63
N TRP A 603 2.35 -3.71 2.98
CA TRP A 603 3.57 -4.01 2.21
C TRP A 603 3.28 -4.55 0.80
N ASP A 604 2.13 -5.18 0.59
CA ASP A 604 1.67 -5.62 -0.72
C ASP A 604 1.51 -4.46 -1.71
N HIS A 605 1.07 -3.30 -1.24
CA HIS A 605 1.00 -2.07 -2.03
C HIS A 605 2.37 -1.37 -2.11
N LEU A 606 3.14 -1.32 -1.00
CA LEU A 606 4.49 -0.73 -0.99
C LEU A 606 5.46 -1.48 -1.89
N SER A 607 5.21 -2.76 -2.16
CA SER A 607 5.97 -3.58 -3.11
C SER A 607 5.98 -3.01 -4.54
N ASN A 608 5.04 -2.12 -4.86
CA ASN A 608 4.96 -1.47 -6.17
C ASN A 608 5.97 -0.32 -6.35
N TYR A 609 6.67 0.09 -5.30
CA TYR A 609 7.75 1.06 -5.45
C TYR A 609 8.88 0.48 -6.32
N SER A 610 9.40 1.28 -7.24
CA SER A 610 10.60 0.93 -7.98
C SER A 610 11.77 0.69 -7.01
N VAL A 611 12.75 -0.09 -7.41
CA VAL A 611 13.94 -0.35 -6.57
C VAL A 611 14.62 0.96 -6.18
N GLU A 612 14.68 1.94 -7.08
CA GLU A 612 15.24 3.26 -6.79
C GLU A 612 14.44 4.02 -5.73
N ASP A 613 13.11 4.01 -5.83
CA ASP A 613 12.23 4.65 -4.84
C ASP A 613 12.24 3.91 -3.49
N GLN A 614 12.41 2.58 -3.48
CA GLN A 614 12.65 1.82 -2.26
C GLN A 614 13.93 2.26 -1.54
N HIS A 615 15.03 2.43 -2.28
CA HIS A 615 16.30 2.93 -1.74
C HIS A 615 16.21 4.41 -1.33
N ALA A 616 15.47 5.23 -2.06
CA ALA A 616 15.20 6.62 -1.66
C ALA A 616 14.46 6.70 -0.33
N LEU A 617 13.41 5.90 -0.17
CA LEU A 617 12.65 5.84 1.08
C LEU A 617 13.53 5.31 2.22
N LEU A 618 14.31 4.26 2.00
CA LEU A 618 15.28 3.73 2.97
C LEU A 618 16.29 4.81 3.41
N ALA A 619 16.87 5.53 2.45
CA ALA A 619 17.83 6.61 2.74
C ALA A 619 17.19 7.68 3.64
N TYR A 620 15.96 8.07 3.34
CA TYR A 620 15.21 9.02 4.17
C TYR A 620 14.96 8.49 5.59
N LEU A 621 14.50 7.23 5.73
CA LEU A 621 14.29 6.61 7.04
C LEU A 621 15.56 6.57 7.88
N ARG A 622 16.73 6.36 7.25
CA ARG A 622 18.04 6.41 7.91
C ARG A 622 18.47 7.83 8.32
N ALA A 623 17.96 8.84 7.61
CA ALA A 623 18.25 10.25 7.89
C ALA A 623 17.27 10.89 8.88
N LEU A 624 16.21 10.21 9.28
CA LEU A 624 15.27 10.71 10.29
C LEU A 624 16.00 10.98 11.62
N PRO A 625 15.63 12.02 12.35
CA PRO A 625 16.09 12.21 13.72
C PRO A 625 15.76 10.98 14.59
N PRO A 626 16.70 10.47 15.39
CA PRO A 626 16.41 9.34 16.28
C PRO A 626 15.43 9.78 17.37
N VAL A 627 14.34 9.07 17.53
CA VAL A 627 13.30 9.37 18.52
C VAL A 627 13.09 8.14 19.41
N GLU A 628 13.21 8.35 20.72
CA GLU A 628 12.84 7.32 21.70
C GLU A 628 11.33 7.25 21.82
N ARG A 629 10.77 6.08 21.57
CA ARG A 629 9.34 5.81 21.80
C ARG A 629 9.11 4.36 22.21
N ALA A 630 8.57 4.17 23.40
CA ALA A 630 8.07 2.90 23.86
C ALA A 630 6.67 2.68 23.27
N LEU A 631 6.49 1.58 22.56
CA LEU A 631 5.22 1.18 21.97
C LEU A 631 4.70 -0.09 22.63
N PRO A 632 3.38 -0.19 22.85
CA PRO A 632 2.78 -1.41 23.40
C PRO A 632 3.08 -2.63 22.52
N ALA A 633 3.10 -3.79 23.11
CA ALA A 633 3.10 -5.05 22.37
C ALA A 633 1.78 -5.20 21.60
N ALA A 634 1.82 -5.90 20.46
CA ALA A 634 0.60 -6.27 19.77
C ALA A 634 -0.26 -7.16 20.68
N MET A 635 -1.56 -6.94 20.68
CA MET A 635 -2.52 -7.72 21.43
C MET A 635 -3.30 -8.59 20.45
N PRO A 636 -3.38 -9.92 20.70
CA PRO A 636 -4.21 -10.79 19.87
C PRO A 636 -5.68 -10.38 19.99
N ALA A 637 -6.50 -10.78 19.03
CA ALA A 637 -7.93 -10.57 19.07
C ALA A 637 -8.54 -11.23 20.33
N GLY A 638 -9.19 -10.43 21.15
CA GLY A 638 -9.94 -10.90 22.32
C GLY A 638 -11.42 -11.10 21.98
N PRO A 639 -12.17 -11.77 22.86
CA PRO A 639 -13.60 -11.99 22.65
C PRO A 639 -14.42 -10.68 22.55
N ASN A 640 -13.86 -9.57 23.01
CA ASN A 640 -14.49 -8.24 22.97
C ASN A 640 -13.93 -7.32 21.88
N ASP A 641 -12.93 -7.74 21.12
CA ASP A 641 -12.36 -6.88 20.07
C ASP A 641 -13.37 -6.64 18.94
N CYS A 642 -14.29 -7.57 18.76
CA CYS A 642 -15.43 -7.42 17.87
C CYS A 642 -16.54 -6.53 18.46
N ALA A 643 -16.52 -6.29 19.75
CA ALA A 643 -17.48 -5.44 20.45
C ALA A 643 -16.90 -4.05 20.75
N GLY A 644 -15.60 -3.84 20.48
CA GLY A 644 -14.89 -2.60 20.81
C GLY A 644 -15.43 -1.33 20.14
N ASP A 645 -16.16 -1.51 19.04
CA ASP A 645 -16.85 -0.42 18.35
C ASP A 645 -18.37 -0.43 18.60
N THR A 646 -18.81 -1.17 19.60
CA THR A 646 -20.22 -1.17 20.01
C THR A 646 -20.51 0.10 20.77
N PHE A 647 -21.23 0.97 20.15
CA PHE A 647 -21.87 2.09 20.83
C PHE A 647 -23.23 1.61 21.31
N TRP A 648 -23.66 2.04 22.52
CA TRP A 648 -24.95 1.63 23.10
C TRP A 648 -26.20 1.90 22.24
N ILE A 649 -26.06 2.66 21.15
CA ILE A 649 -27.09 2.96 20.17
C ILE A 649 -26.90 2.17 18.85
N GLY A 650 -25.78 1.46 18.65
CA GLY A 650 -25.52 0.69 17.43
C GLY A 650 -24.17 0.02 17.40
N THR A 651 -24.06 -1.05 16.63
CA THR A 651 -22.81 -1.75 16.39
C THR A 651 -22.22 -1.27 15.05
N THR A 652 -20.95 -0.94 15.02
CA THR A 652 -20.27 -0.44 13.82
C THR A 652 -19.47 -1.50 13.07
N ASN A 653 -19.31 -2.69 13.66
CA ASN A 653 -18.46 -3.74 13.14
C ASN A 653 -19.24 -4.79 12.35
N PHE A 654 -19.65 -4.44 11.14
CA PHE A 654 -20.32 -5.40 10.25
C PHE A 654 -19.37 -6.18 9.33
N GLU A 655 -18.09 -5.77 9.23
CA GLU A 655 -17.16 -6.30 8.22
C GLU A 655 -16.15 -7.32 8.75
N THR A 656 -16.11 -7.55 10.03
CA THR A 656 -14.98 -8.28 10.63
C THR A 656 -15.28 -9.74 10.95
N GLY A 657 -16.41 -10.28 10.55
CA GLY A 657 -16.77 -11.67 10.86
C GLY A 657 -16.90 -11.96 12.36
N CYS A 658 -16.88 -10.92 13.18
CA CYS A 658 -17.09 -11.02 14.62
C CYS A 658 -18.57 -11.24 14.92
N ARG A 659 -18.93 -12.32 15.58
CA ARG A 659 -20.27 -12.64 16.07
C ARG A 659 -20.38 -12.46 17.57
#